data_aeecde0b59a5f42d1ced917fa90bd36f
#
_entry.id   aeecde0b59a5f42d1ced917fa90bd36f
#
_cell.length_a   1.000
_cell.length_b   1.000
_cell.length_c   1.000
_cell.angle_alpha   90.00
_cell.angle_beta   90.00
_cell.angle_gamma   90.00
#
_symmetry.space_group_name_H-M   'P 1'
#
loop_
_entity.id
_entity.type
_entity.pdbx_description
1 polymer ?
#
loop_
_entity_poly.entity_id
_entity_poly.type
_entity_poly.pdbx_seq_one_letter_code
_entity_poly.pdbx_strand_id
1 'polypeptide(L)'
;MKPSAVTNGTSTHVASAKPSSHSENVELSHEQLLNFYRTMLLSRRLDDKELQLKNQSLSYFQISGAGHEAIQVAAGLALRPGLDWVFPYYRDRALCLTLGITPSDMLLNAVGSKDDPNSGGRQMPTHWSSTKLRIVSSSSCCTTQCLHAVGAAEASDLLQNVATSAASISDQQDEVVLVTLGDGQTSGGEFWESLNTSSNRRLPIVYLVEDNGYAISVPVEFQTPGGDIAGLVESFPHLKVIRVDGTDVIKSMSAMTEAVAYARKRSGPALVRAQVTRPYSHSMSDDESTYKTAAERKAESLQDPLRRFADFLRTERYATDEDLAAIASDVDQIVQEATDLAVSAPKPDASTAALYVYSPTVDPTSSTFETEATIDGQPETMVSAINQTLFDEMARDTRIVVFGEDVADASRAEILNEVKGKGGVFRATLGLQREYGRNRVFNSPLAEANIVGRAIGMALRGLKPVVEIQFFDYIWPAMMQIRDELTMIRYRSNNAYSCPVVIRAPIGGYLRGGSLYHSQSGESIFAHCPGLRIAFPSTASDAAGLLRTAIRCDDPVLFLEHKHLYRQTYNKDIYPGPDYTLPFARSVVRREGTDLTVITWGALVQRTLQAAERASQDGLDVRVVDLRTIAPYDWEGIRRAVQETNRVIIAHEDQITCGFGGEIAARIADELFDQLDAPVKRVGALDCPVAYSPVLEEAILPQASDVLDTILEVAKY
;
A
#
# COMPACT_ATOMS: atom_id res chain seq x y z
N MET A 1 50.79 9.62 37.09
CA MET A 1 51.44 10.56 36.15
C MET A 1 50.38 11.59 35.76
N LYS A 2 50.71 12.88 35.92
CA LYS A 2 49.78 14.03 35.79
C LYS A 2 49.40 14.26 34.31
N PRO A 3 48.20 14.81 34.01
CA PRO A 3 47.82 15.18 32.65
C PRO A 3 48.39 16.56 32.28
N SER A 4 48.87 16.68 31.06
CA SER A 4 49.33 17.92 30.45
C SER A 4 48.18 18.66 29.76
N ALA A 5 48.15 19.97 29.99
CA ALA A 5 47.24 20.94 29.41
C ALA A 5 47.47 21.08 27.87
N VAL A 6 46.38 21.23 27.13
CA VAL A 6 46.40 21.71 25.72
C VAL A 6 45.65 23.04 25.64
N THR A 7 46.32 23.97 25.05
CA THR A 7 46.06 25.39 24.90
C THR A 7 44.94 25.69 23.89
N ASN A 8 44.23 26.79 24.15
CA ASN A 8 43.26 27.48 23.29
C ASN A 8 43.78 27.77 21.85
N GLY A 9 42.93 27.52 20.88
CA GLY A 9 43.13 27.90 19.48
C GLY A 9 41.83 28.37 18.81
N THR A 10 41.69 29.71 18.77
CA THR A 10 41.02 30.56 17.77
C THR A 10 39.64 30.14 17.18
N SER A 11 38.65 30.93 17.58
CA SER A 11 37.34 31.04 16.92
C SER A 11 37.47 31.55 15.48
N THR A 12 37.04 30.75 14.50
CA THR A 12 36.78 31.23 13.15
C THR A 12 35.30 31.59 13.03
N HIS A 13 35.04 32.87 12.83
CA HIS A 13 33.73 33.39 12.45
C HIS A 13 33.27 32.70 11.16
N VAL A 14 32.19 31.93 11.21
CA VAL A 14 31.42 31.54 10.05
C VAL A 14 30.60 32.74 9.61
N ALA A 15 30.89 33.26 8.44
CA ALA A 15 30.15 34.34 7.83
C ALA A 15 28.72 33.89 7.54
N SER A 16 27.74 34.62 8.10
CA SER A 16 26.34 34.48 7.77
C SER A 16 26.10 34.78 6.29
N ALA A 17 25.75 33.77 5.51
CA ALA A 17 25.24 33.99 4.16
C ALA A 17 23.93 34.77 4.24
N LYS A 18 23.88 35.92 3.57
CA LYS A 18 22.65 36.71 3.42
C LYS A 18 21.61 35.88 2.67
N PRO A 19 20.32 35.90 3.06
CA PRO A 19 19.28 35.26 2.29
C PRO A 19 19.17 35.93 0.91
N SER A 20 19.17 35.14 -0.15
CA SER A 20 18.94 35.59 -1.52
C SER A 20 17.47 36.03 -1.65
N SER A 21 17.23 37.32 -1.72
CA SER A 21 15.94 37.92 -1.98
C SER A 21 15.58 37.84 -3.47
N HIS A 22 14.83 36.84 -3.86
CA HIS A 22 13.93 36.85 -5.02
C HIS A 22 12.79 35.88 -4.77
N SER A 23 11.90 36.23 -3.82
CA SER A 23 10.53 35.71 -3.84
C SER A 23 9.69 36.69 -4.65
N GLU A 24 9.09 36.25 -5.76
CA GLU A 24 7.96 36.96 -6.33
C GLU A 24 6.91 37.07 -5.21
N ASN A 25 6.62 38.31 -4.76
CA ASN A 25 5.59 38.54 -3.78
C ASN A 25 4.24 38.08 -4.39
N VAL A 26 3.67 37.03 -3.88
CA VAL A 26 2.30 36.63 -4.24
C VAL A 26 1.37 37.66 -3.61
N GLU A 27 0.87 38.60 -4.39
CA GLU A 27 -0.16 39.55 -3.94
C GLU A 27 -1.52 38.90 -3.98
N LEU A 28 -2.11 38.65 -2.81
CA LEU A 28 -3.50 38.20 -2.69
C LEU A 28 -4.41 39.41 -2.77
N SER A 29 -5.50 39.33 -3.54
CA SER A 29 -6.53 40.35 -3.56
C SER A 29 -7.26 40.45 -2.23
N HIS A 30 -7.93 41.55 -1.97
CA HIS A 30 -8.79 41.74 -0.78
C HIS A 30 -9.77 40.58 -0.61
N GLU A 31 -10.49 40.23 -1.65
CA GLU A 31 -11.45 39.13 -1.64
C GLU A 31 -10.78 37.77 -1.33
N GLN A 32 -9.59 37.50 -1.89
CA GLN A 32 -8.83 36.28 -1.59
C GLN A 32 -8.40 36.22 -0.14
N LEU A 33 -7.99 37.34 0.48
CA LEU A 33 -7.62 37.38 1.89
C LEU A 33 -8.85 37.09 2.79
N LEU A 34 -10.01 37.64 2.51
CA LEU A 34 -11.22 37.35 3.27
C LEU A 34 -11.69 35.91 3.10
N ASN A 35 -11.61 35.34 1.90
CA ASN A 35 -11.95 33.95 1.65
C ASN A 35 -10.94 33.01 2.32
N PHE A 36 -9.66 33.39 2.37
CA PHE A 36 -8.64 32.64 3.12
C PHE A 36 -9.01 32.57 4.61
N TYR A 37 -9.34 33.70 5.22
CA TYR A 37 -9.79 33.77 6.62
C TYR A 37 -11.05 32.94 6.86
N ARG A 38 -12.06 33.07 5.97
CA ARG A 38 -13.30 32.28 6.01
C ARG A 38 -13.02 30.79 6.05
N THR A 39 -12.14 30.27 5.19
CA THR A 39 -11.80 28.85 5.11
C THR A 39 -11.08 28.37 6.36
N MET A 40 -10.12 29.15 6.89
CA MET A 40 -9.46 28.84 8.15
C MET A 40 -10.48 28.76 9.30
N LEU A 41 -11.39 29.74 9.39
CA LEU A 41 -12.42 29.77 10.42
C LEU A 41 -13.40 28.60 10.29
N LEU A 42 -13.81 28.27 9.07
CA LEU A 42 -14.68 27.13 8.80
C LEU A 42 -14.04 25.81 9.25
N SER A 43 -12.76 25.60 8.97
CA SER A 43 -12.02 24.45 9.46
C SER A 43 -12.05 24.35 10.98
N ARG A 44 -11.78 25.46 11.69
CA ARG A 44 -11.80 25.51 13.15
C ARG A 44 -13.19 25.23 13.74
N ARG A 45 -14.24 25.81 13.13
CA ARG A 45 -15.62 25.60 13.57
C ARG A 45 -16.11 24.18 13.37
N LEU A 46 -15.65 23.50 12.32
CA LEU A 46 -15.89 22.06 12.12
C LEU A 46 -15.20 21.21 13.18
N ASP A 47 -13.94 21.52 13.53
CA ASP A 47 -13.25 20.85 14.63
C ASP A 47 -14.02 20.99 15.96
N ASP A 48 -14.43 22.22 16.30
CA ASP A 48 -15.21 22.51 17.50
C ASP A 48 -16.56 21.76 17.50
N LYS A 49 -17.21 21.68 16.34
CA LYS A 49 -18.46 20.96 16.16
C LYS A 49 -18.29 19.45 16.34
N GLU A 50 -17.25 18.85 15.79
CA GLU A 50 -16.95 17.43 15.98
C GLU A 50 -16.69 17.08 17.45
N LEU A 51 -16.01 17.96 18.19
CA LEU A 51 -15.84 17.81 19.64
C LEU A 51 -17.21 17.84 20.38
N GLN A 52 -18.12 18.71 19.97
CA GLN A 52 -19.49 18.73 20.51
C GLN A 52 -20.27 17.45 20.20
N LEU A 53 -20.23 17.00 18.94
CA LEU A 53 -20.90 15.76 18.50
C LEU A 53 -20.37 14.54 19.24
N LYS A 54 -19.06 14.49 19.48
CA LYS A 54 -18.46 13.40 20.29
C LYS A 54 -18.95 13.44 21.74
N ASN A 55 -19.01 14.61 22.37
CA ASN A 55 -19.52 14.74 23.74
C ASN A 55 -21.00 14.31 23.85
N GLN A 56 -21.73 14.36 22.72
CA GLN A 56 -23.10 13.85 22.58
C GLN A 56 -23.16 12.37 22.16
N SER A 57 -22.03 11.68 22.01
CA SER A 57 -21.94 10.29 21.52
C SER A 57 -22.49 10.12 20.08
N LEU A 58 -22.47 11.15 19.27
CA LEU A 58 -22.88 11.13 17.85
C LEU A 58 -21.69 10.92 16.90
N SER A 59 -20.47 11.22 17.37
CA SER A 59 -19.21 10.87 16.73
C SER A 59 -18.36 10.04 17.72
N TYR A 60 -17.51 9.16 17.21
CA TYR A 60 -16.74 8.21 18.04
C TYR A 60 -15.25 8.50 18.08
N PHE A 61 -14.77 9.33 17.17
CA PHE A 61 -13.38 9.75 17.07
C PHE A 61 -13.29 11.19 16.55
N GLN A 62 -12.27 11.93 16.96
CA GLN A 62 -11.97 13.28 16.45
C GLN A 62 -10.47 13.54 16.58
N ILE A 63 -9.90 14.19 15.59
CA ILE A 63 -8.55 14.69 15.59
C ILE A 63 -8.53 16.07 14.95
N SER A 64 -7.93 17.05 15.64
CA SER A 64 -8.02 18.46 15.24
C SER A 64 -6.93 18.85 14.25
N GLY A 65 -7.29 19.69 13.27
CA GLY A 65 -6.38 20.44 12.40
C GLY A 65 -6.05 21.85 12.92
N ALA A 66 -6.50 22.20 14.13
CA ALA A 66 -6.28 23.52 14.72
C ALA A 66 -4.79 23.90 14.79
N GLY A 67 -4.47 25.10 14.37
CA GLY A 67 -3.09 25.63 14.33
C GLY A 67 -2.34 25.36 13.03
N HIS A 68 -2.91 24.56 12.13
CA HIS A 68 -2.33 24.19 10.83
C HIS A 68 -2.99 24.90 9.65
N GLU A 69 -4.09 25.62 9.87
CA GLU A 69 -4.99 26.11 8.83
C GLU A 69 -4.30 27.02 7.82
N ALA A 70 -3.36 27.87 8.24
CA ALA A 70 -2.75 28.85 7.34
C ALA A 70 -1.93 28.19 6.22
N ILE A 71 -1.05 27.24 6.56
CA ILE A 71 -0.26 26.52 5.56
C ILE A 71 -1.13 25.59 4.71
N GLN A 72 -2.18 25.01 5.28
CA GLN A 72 -3.09 24.09 4.59
C GLN A 72 -3.93 24.80 3.53
N VAL A 73 -4.49 25.97 3.85
CA VAL A 73 -5.22 26.79 2.86
C VAL A 73 -4.26 27.27 1.77
N ALA A 74 -3.05 27.72 2.14
CA ALA A 74 -2.03 28.09 1.17
C ALA A 74 -1.65 26.93 0.22
N ALA A 75 -1.52 25.73 0.76
CA ALA A 75 -1.26 24.53 -0.04
C ALA A 75 -2.40 24.25 -1.03
N GLY A 76 -3.65 24.29 -0.57
CA GLY A 76 -4.81 24.08 -1.43
C GLY A 76 -4.95 25.11 -2.55
N LEU A 77 -4.66 26.39 -2.26
CA LEU A 77 -4.70 27.48 -3.26
C LEU A 77 -3.56 27.42 -4.28
N ALA A 78 -2.42 26.82 -3.92
CA ALA A 78 -1.30 26.62 -4.84
C ALA A 78 -1.53 25.45 -5.83
N LEU A 79 -2.46 24.56 -5.54
CA LEU A 79 -2.82 23.41 -6.35
C LEU A 79 -3.98 23.70 -7.31
N ARG A 80 -4.16 22.81 -8.26
CA ARG A 80 -5.29 22.79 -9.21
C ARG A 80 -6.21 21.62 -8.86
N PRO A 81 -7.37 21.85 -8.21
CA PRO A 81 -8.30 20.77 -7.83
C PRO A 81 -8.74 19.94 -9.03
N GLY A 82 -8.75 18.61 -8.85
CA GLY A 82 -9.10 17.67 -9.92
C GLY A 82 -8.03 17.46 -11.00
N LEU A 83 -6.90 18.18 -10.93
CA LEU A 83 -5.72 18.01 -11.77
C LEU A 83 -4.56 17.43 -10.97
N ASP A 84 -4.14 18.13 -9.94
CA ASP A 84 -3.07 17.71 -9.05
C ASP A 84 -3.54 16.58 -8.11
N TRP A 85 -2.63 15.71 -7.70
CA TRP A 85 -2.95 14.60 -6.80
C TRP A 85 -2.56 14.95 -5.37
N VAL A 86 -3.39 14.57 -4.41
CA VAL A 86 -3.19 14.88 -3.00
C VAL A 86 -3.28 13.62 -2.15
N PHE A 87 -2.24 13.40 -1.36
CA PHE A 87 -2.12 12.33 -0.38
C PHE A 87 -2.07 12.96 1.01
N PRO A 88 -3.26 13.29 1.58
CA PRO A 88 -3.34 14.02 2.83
C PRO A 88 -3.09 13.12 4.04
N TYR A 89 -2.73 13.74 5.18
CA TYR A 89 -2.81 13.08 6.46
C TYR A 89 -4.02 13.60 7.27
N TYR A 90 -4.27 13.03 8.42
CA TYR A 90 -5.53 13.21 9.15
C TYR A 90 -5.80 14.63 9.68
N ARG A 91 -4.81 15.57 9.70
CA ARG A 91 -5.05 16.96 10.13
C ARG A 91 -5.47 17.91 9.01
N ASP A 92 -5.47 17.48 7.78
CA ASP A 92 -5.57 18.29 6.56
C ASP A 92 -6.98 18.83 6.25
N ARG A 93 -7.76 19.13 7.27
CA ARG A 93 -9.13 19.64 7.11
C ARG A 93 -9.18 20.90 6.23
N ALA A 94 -8.38 21.92 6.56
CA ALA A 94 -8.40 23.17 5.82
C ALA A 94 -7.89 23.03 4.39
N LEU A 95 -6.92 22.13 4.14
CA LEU A 95 -6.48 21.75 2.80
C LEU A 95 -7.65 21.14 2.00
N CYS A 96 -8.32 20.14 2.56
CA CYS A 96 -9.41 19.43 1.89
C CYS A 96 -10.62 20.35 1.63
N LEU A 97 -10.95 21.26 2.55
CA LEU A 97 -11.97 22.30 2.33
C LEU A 97 -11.59 23.22 1.16
N THR A 98 -10.34 23.67 1.12
CA THR A 98 -9.83 24.54 0.05
C THR A 98 -9.89 23.84 -1.32
N LEU A 99 -9.68 22.55 -1.36
CA LEU A 99 -9.77 21.74 -2.58
C LEU A 99 -11.21 21.43 -3.00
N GLY A 100 -12.20 21.59 -2.11
CA GLY A 100 -13.62 21.46 -2.43
C GLY A 100 -14.38 20.32 -1.77
N ILE A 101 -13.82 19.64 -0.76
CA ILE A 101 -14.62 18.79 0.14
C ILE A 101 -15.51 19.71 0.97
N THR A 102 -16.80 19.39 1.04
CA THR A 102 -17.79 20.26 1.70
C THR A 102 -17.86 20.01 3.21
N PRO A 103 -18.34 21.01 4.00
CA PRO A 103 -18.63 20.82 5.42
C PRO A 103 -19.59 19.65 5.70
N SER A 104 -20.59 19.47 4.82
CA SER A 104 -21.53 18.34 4.91
C SER A 104 -20.84 17.00 4.73
N ASP A 105 -19.94 16.87 3.74
CA ASP A 105 -19.18 15.63 3.54
C ASP A 105 -18.32 15.28 4.77
N MET A 106 -17.70 16.30 5.38
CA MET A 106 -16.88 16.12 6.57
C MET A 106 -17.70 15.67 7.77
N LEU A 107 -18.86 16.27 8.01
CA LEU A 107 -19.70 15.90 9.14
C LEU A 107 -20.44 14.57 8.92
N LEU A 108 -20.83 14.22 7.69
CA LEU A 108 -21.32 12.88 7.34
C LEU A 108 -20.30 11.79 7.66
N ASN A 109 -19.02 12.05 7.35
CA ASN A 109 -17.91 11.17 7.72
C ASN A 109 -17.75 11.09 9.25
N ALA A 110 -17.77 12.22 9.96
CA ALA A 110 -17.61 12.27 11.42
C ALA A 110 -18.68 11.48 12.17
N VAL A 111 -19.92 11.46 11.67
CA VAL A 111 -21.01 10.67 12.27
C VAL A 111 -21.10 9.24 11.73
N GLY A 112 -20.25 8.83 10.77
CA GLY A 112 -20.27 7.49 10.16
C GLY A 112 -21.57 7.20 9.41
N SER A 113 -22.04 8.13 8.59
CA SER A 113 -23.23 7.98 7.77
C SER A 113 -22.96 7.07 6.55
N LYS A 114 -24.01 6.36 6.07
CA LYS A 114 -23.95 5.68 4.77
C LYS A 114 -23.81 6.66 3.60
N ASP A 115 -24.25 7.91 3.80
CA ASP A 115 -24.24 8.95 2.79
C ASP A 115 -22.90 9.73 2.80
N ASP A 116 -21.92 9.32 3.63
CA ASP A 116 -20.55 9.83 3.58
C ASP A 116 -19.90 9.49 2.23
N PRO A 117 -19.60 10.50 1.38
CA PRO A 117 -19.03 10.26 0.06
C PRO A 117 -17.57 9.77 0.11
N ASN A 118 -16.87 9.94 1.25
CA ASN A 118 -15.50 9.49 1.42
C ASN A 118 -15.40 7.98 1.64
N SER A 119 -16.34 7.40 2.43
CA SER A 119 -16.19 6.02 2.87
C SER A 119 -17.49 5.24 3.06
N GLY A 120 -18.66 5.89 3.02
CA GLY A 120 -19.93 5.24 3.37
C GLY A 120 -19.93 4.70 4.80
N GLY A 121 -19.26 5.39 5.72
CA GLY A 121 -19.13 5.03 7.13
C GLY A 121 -18.10 3.93 7.44
N ARG A 122 -17.19 3.59 6.49
CA ARG A 122 -16.16 2.54 6.67
C ARG A 122 -14.84 3.06 7.19
N GLN A 123 -14.48 4.31 6.87
CA GLN A 123 -13.22 4.92 7.27
C GLN A 123 -13.41 5.81 8.51
N MET A 124 -12.33 6.02 9.24
CA MET A 124 -12.29 6.94 10.38
C MET A 124 -12.57 8.37 9.93
N PRO A 125 -13.14 9.22 10.81
CA PRO A 125 -13.21 10.66 10.56
C PRO A 125 -11.85 11.27 10.20
N THR A 126 -11.85 12.33 9.42
CA THR A 126 -10.66 13.07 8.97
C THR A 126 -9.72 12.31 8.03
N HIS A 127 -10.11 11.14 7.54
CA HIS A 127 -9.39 10.38 6.51
C HIS A 127 -10.09 10.58 5.15
N TRP A 128 -9.84 11.74 4.56
CA TRP A 128 -10.55 12.25 3.38
C TRP A 128 -10.29 11.44 2.11
N SER A 129 -11.27 11.41 1.22
CA SER A 129 -11.19 10.72 -0.07
C SER A 129 -12.11 11.38 -1.10
N SER A 130 -11.61 11.63 -2.30
CA SER A 130 -12.43 12.10 -3.42
C SER A 130 -11.74 11.83 -4.75
N THR A 131 -12.31 10.96 -5.57
CA THR A 131 -11.77 10.69 -6.92
C THR A 131 -11.92 11.92 -7.83
N LYS A 132 -13.01 12.69 -7.68
CA LYS A 132 -13.26 13.93 -8.45
C LYS A 132 -12.18 14.98 -8.19
N LEU A 133 -11.74 15.12 -6.94
CA LEU A 133 -10.74 16.09 -6.52
C LEU A 133 -9.31 15.50 -6.53
N ARG A 134 -9.16 14.22 -6.87
CA ARG A 134 -7.91 13.46 -6.79
C ARG A 134 -7.28 13.47 -5.39
N ILE A 135 -8.12 13.45 -4.37
CA ILE A 135 -7.72 13.25 -2.98
C ILE A 135 -7.79 11.75 -2.70
N VAL A 136 -6.65 11.14 -2.41
CA VAL A 136 -6.56 9.70 -2.17
C VAL A 136 -6.89 9.38 -0.72
N SER A 137 -7.67 8.33 -0.50
CA SER A 137 -8.03 7.85 0.83
C SER A 137 -6.77 7.58 1.67
N SER A 138 -6.57 8.38 2.71
CA SER A 138 -5.45 8.26 3.63
C SER A 138 -5.65 7.17 4.66
N SER A 139 -4.59 6.80 5.36
CA SER A 139 -4.62 5.91 6.51
C SER A 139 -3.95 6.56 7.73
N SER A 140 -4.17 6.00 8.91
CA SER A 140 -3.46 6.39 10.13
C SER A 140 -2.09 5.73 10.26
N CYS A 141 -1.74 4.78 9.37
CA CYS A 141 -0.39 4.21 9.28
C CYS A 141 0.56 5.30 8.78
N CYS A 142 1.36 5.82 9.69
CA CYS A 142 2.23 6.96 9.41
C CYS A 142 3.23 6.64 8.30
N THR A 143 3.47 7.60 7.40
CA THR A 143 4.42 7.60 6.27
C THR A 143 4.08 6.75 5.05
N THR A 144 3.17 5.79 5.14
CA THR A 144 2.81 4.91 4.02
C THR A 144 2.41 5.68 2.76
N GLN A 145 1.67 6.79 2.91
CA GLN A 145 1.22 7.66 1.83
C GLN A 145 2.37 8.31 1.04
N CYS A 146 3.55 8.46 1.63
CA CYS A 146 4.72 9.01 0.93
C CYS A 146 5.13 8.15 -0.27
N LEU A 147 5.08 6.83 -0.13
CA LEU A 147 5.40 5.89 -1.20
C LEU A 147 4.30 5.84 -2.27
N HIS A 148 3.03 5.96 -1.87
CA HIS A 148 1.93 6.09 -2.82
C HIS A 148 2.07 7.36 -3.67
N ALA A 149 2.43 8.48 -3.03
CA ALA A 149 2.68 9.75 -3.72
C ALA A 149 3.81 9.63 -4.75
N VAL A 150 4.90 8.92 -4.41
CA VAL A 150 6.00 8.63 -5.33
C VAL A 150 5.49 7.84 -6.54
N GLY A 151 4.74 6.77 -6.32
CA GLY A 151 4.18 5.96 -7.41
C GLY A 151 3.21 6.75 -8.30
N ALA A 152 2.37 7.59 -7.69
CA ALA A 152 1.45 8.45 -8.44
C ALA A 152 2.19 9.51 -9.27
N ALA A 153 3.27 10.10 -8.75
CA ALA A 153 4.08 11.06 -9.49
C ALA A 153 4.86 10.39 -10.64
N GLU A 154 5.39 9.20 -10.42
CA GLU A 154 6.07 8.43 -11.46
C GLU A 154 5.11 7.98 -12.57
N ALA A 155 3.87 7.64 -12.22
CA ALA A 155 2.85 7.29 -13.19
C ALA A 155 2.56 8.42 -14.19
N SER A 156 2.78 9.68 -13.83
CA SER A 156 2.65 10.81 -14.76
C SER A 156 3.54 10.65 -15.99
N ASP A 157 4.79 10.25 -15.80
CA ASP A 157 5.75 10.07 -16.90
C ASP A 157 5.48 8.77 -17.68
N LEU A 158 5.04 7.72 -16.99
CA LEU A 158 4.73 6.42 -17.61
C LEU A 158 3.48 6.47 -18.49
N LEU A 159 2.43 7.16 -18.04
CA LEU A 159 1.16 7.28 -18.76
C LEU A 159 1.29 8.08 -20.06
N GLN A 160 2.24 9.00 -20.17
CA GLN A 160 2.53 9.70 -21.41
C GLN A 160 2.97 8.76 -22.55
N ASN A 161 3.61 7.65 -22.19
CA ASN A 161 4.11 6.65 -23.13
C ASN A 161 3.14 5.51 -23.38
N VAL A 162 2.05 5.44 -22.63
CA VAL A 162 0.96 4.48 -22.85
C VAL A 162 0.07 5.05 -23.93
N ALA A 163 0.19 4.53 -25.15
CA ALA A 163 -0.70 4.88 -26.26
C ALA A 163 -2.14 4.53 -25.86
N THR A 164 -2.87 5.50 -25.34
CA THR A 164 -4.24 5.30 -24.92
C THR A 164 -5.21 5.60 -26.07
N SER A 165 -6.01 4.61 -26.43
CA SER A 165 -7.26 4.83 -27.15
C SER A 165 -8.32 5.55 -26.30
N ALA A 166 -8.02 5.87 -25.04
CA ALA A 166 -8.87 6.61 -24.10
C ALA A 166 -8.40 8.08 -24.04
N ALA A 167 -9.09 8.94 -24.79
CA ALA A 167 -8.82 10.38 -24.92
C ALA A 167 -8.88 11.22 -23.61
N SER A 168 -8.97 10.60 -22.44
CA SER A 168 -9.14 11.30 -21.18
C SER A 168 -7.85 11.43 -20.33
N ILE A 169 -6.72 10.86 -20.77
CA ILE A 169 -5.47 10.85 -19.99
C ILE A 169 -4.41 11.82 -20.55
N SER A 170 -4.59 12.33 -21.77
CA SER A 170 -3.51 12.95 -22.55
C SER A 170 -3.19 14.43 -22.30
N ASP A 171 -3.99 15.19 -21.52
CA ASP A 171 -3.83 16.65 -21.49
C ASP A 171 -3.10 17.23 -20.27
N GLN A 172 -2.48 16.39 -19.41
CA GLN A 172 -2.00 16.86 -18.11
C GLN A 172 -0.52 16.57 -17.87
N GLN A 173 0.34 17.18 -18.68
CA GLN A 173 1.80 17.02 -18.58
C GLN A 173 2.44 17.78 -17.39
N ASP A 174 1.70 18.69 -16.75
CA ASP A 174 2.25 19.58 -15.73
C ASP A 174 1.64 19.40 -14.32
N GLU A 175 0.91 18.31 -14.08
CA GLU A 175 0.37 17.98 -12.76
C GLU A 175 1.48 17.76 -11.72
N VAL A 176 1.17 18.04 -10.45
CA VAL A 176 2.04 17.76 -9.31
C VAL A 176 1.34 16.84 -8.32
N VAL A 177 2.13 16.24 -7.46
CA VAL A 177 1.63 15.43 -6.34
C VAL A 177 2.00 16.11 -5.04
N LEU A 178 1.01 16.43 -4.20
CA LEU A 178 1.22 16.87 -2.84
C LEU A 178 1.08 15.68 -1.90
N VAL A 179 2.04 15.50 -1.00
CA VAL A 179 1.92 14.62 0.16
C VAL A 179 2.19 15.40 1.44
N THR A 180 1.32 15.24 2.42
CA THR A 180 1.41 15.95 3.69
C THR A 180 1.70 15.00 4.83
N LEU A 181 2.41 15.46 5.84
CA LEU A 181 2.83 14.68 6.99
C LEU A 181 3.18 15.59 8.18
N GLY A 182 3.07 15.09 9.39
CA GLY A 182 3.57 15.75 10.59
C GLY A 182 5.07 15.50 10.79
N ASP A 183 5.69 16.26 11.71
CA ASP A 183 7.10 16.14 12.07
C ASP A 183 7.48 14.72 12.51
N GLY A 184 6.68 14.09 13.38
CA GLY A 184 6.94 12.73 13.85
C GLY A 184 6.92 11.67 12.75
N GLN A 185 6.17 11.89 11.67
CA GLN A 185 6.12 10.97 10.54
C GLN A 185 7.43 10.92 9.75
N THR A 186 8.26 11.96 9.83
CA THR A 186 9.59 11.97 9.17
C THR A 186 10.58 10.96 9.74
N SER A 187 10.27 10.35 10.90
CA SER A 187 11.07 9.26 11.47
C SER A 187 10.85 7.91 10.79
N GLY A 188 9.77 7.74 10.05
CA GLY A 188 9.45 6.48 9.36
C GLY A 188 10.38 6.20 8.17
N GLY A 189 10.80 4.94 8.01
CA GLY A 189 11.70 4.53 6.92
C GLY A 189 11.16 4.86 5.52
N GLU A 190 9.86 4.72 5.33
CA GLU A 190 9.16 4.98 4.06
C GLU A 190 9.27 6.45 3.60
N PHE A 191 9.38 7.40 4.54
CA PHE A 191 9.69 8.81 4.22
C PHE A 191 11.06 8.92 3.52
N TRP A 192 12.09 8.27 4.06
CA TRP A 192 13.45 8.29 3.50
C TRP A 192 13.55 7.54 2.17
N GLU A 193 12.87 6.40 2.05
CA GLU A 193 12.74 5.65 0.80
C GLU A 193 12.06 6.48 -0.30
N SER A 194 11.02 7.25 0.08
CA SER A 194 10.30 8.14 -0.84
C SER A 194 11.16 9.29 -1.32
N LEU A 195 11.92 9.95 -0.43
CA LEU A 195 12.87 11.01 -0.79
C LEU A 195 13.98 10.50 -1.71
N ASN A 196 14.52 9.31 -1.40
CA ASN A 196 15.54 8.69 -2.23
C ASN A 196 15.04 8.47 -3.66
N THR A 197 13.86 7.88 -3.82
CA THR A 197 13.30 7.60 -5.15
C THR A 197 12.90 8.88 -5.87
N SER A 198 12.21 9.80 -5.22
CA SER A 198 11.73 11.03 -5.85
C SER A 198 12.88 11.95 -6.28
N SER A 199 13.96 12.03 -5.49
CA SER A 199 15.16 12.81 -5.85
C SER A 199 15.92 12.17 -7.02
N ASN A 200 16.14 10.85 -6.98
CA ASN A 200 16.84 10.14 -8.07
C ASN A 200 16.10 10.29 -9.41
N ARG A 201 14.77 10.28 -9.39
CA ARG A 201 13.94 10.34 -10.60
C ARG A 201 13.44 11.74 -10.93
N ARG A 202 13.74 12.74 -10.09
CA ARG A 202 13.30 14.15 -10.22
C ARG A 202 11.78 14.26 -10.35
N LEU A 203 11.04 13.52 -9.50
CA LEU A 203 9.58 13.45 -9.59
C LEU A 203 8.91 14.76 -9.14
N PRO A 204 7.75 15.11 -9.69
CA PRO A 204 7.02 16.34 -9.38
C PRO A 204 6.22 16.21 -8.08
N ILE A 205 6.91 16.03 -6.97
CA ILE A 205 6.30 15.86 -5.65
C ILE A 205 6.61 17.07 -4.77
N VAL A 206 5.62 17.49 -4.00
CA VAL A 206 5.77 18.42 -2.88
C VAL A 206 5.49 17.67 -1.59
N TYR A 207 6.49 17.59 -0.72
CA TYR A 207 6.36 17.13 0.67
C TYR A 207 6.06 18.32 1.56
N LEU A 208 4.90 18.36 2.19
CA LEU A 208 4.57 19.38 3.19
C LEU A 208 4.66 18.75 4.57
N VAL A 209 5.71 19.10 5.31
CA VAL A 209 5.90 18.71 6.70
C VAL A 209 5.33 19.80 7.61
N GLU A 210 4.21 19.49 8.26
CA GLU A 210 3.52 20.36 9.21
C GLU A 210 4.08 20.11 10.61
N ASP A 211 5.15 20.82 10.93
CA ASP A 211 5.93 20.64 12.15
C ASP A 211 5.33 21.44 13.30
N ASN A 212 4.58 20.76 14.17
CA ASN A 212 4.00 21.32 15.38
C ASN A 212 4.84 21.05 16.66
N GLY A 213 6.02 20.45 16.48
CA GLY A 213 6.97 20.18 17.55
C GLY A 213 6.70 18.93 18.38
N TYR A 214 5.64 18.18 18.11
CA TYR A 214 5.24 17.01 18.90
C TYR A 214 4.66 15.86 18.06
N ALA A 215 5.21 14.66 18.25
CA ALA A 215 4.59 13.40 17.85
C ALA A 215 3.81 12.82 19.04
N ILE A 216 2.50 13.01 19.10
CA ILE A 216 1.65 12.76 20.27
C ILE A 216 2.17 13.58 21.47
N SER A 217 2.87 12.96 22.41
CA SER A 217 3.48 13.56 23.59
C SER A 217 5.01 13.70 23.51
N VAL A 218 5.63 13.21 22.42
CA VAL A 218 7.09 13.19 22.27
C VAL A 218 7.56 14.42 21.49
N PRO A 219 8.41 15.29 22.08
CA PRO A 219 8.94 16.47 21.40
C PRO A 219 9.79 16.12 20.17
N VAL A 220 9.81 17.03 19.20
CA VAL A 220 10.48 16.84 17.90
C VAL A 220 11.98 16.54 18.01
N GLU A 221 12.68 17.05 19.00
CA GLU A 221 14.11 16.79 19.24
C GLU A 221 14.42 15.34 19.63
N PHE A 222 13.42 14.56 20.04
CA PHE A 222 13.53 13.11 20.26
C PHE A 222 13.15 12.30 19.02
N GLN A 223 12.48 12.91 18.05
CA GLN A 223 12.08 12.29 16.80
C GLN A 223 13.10 12.54 15.68
N THR A 224 13.62 13.77 15.62
CA THR A 224 14.45 14.25 14.52
C THR A 224 15.74 14.84 15.07
N PRO A 225 16.94 14.36 14.69
CA PRO A 225 18.20 14.93 15.13
C PRO A 225 18.28 16.44 14.89
N GLY A 226 18.55 17.21 15.95
CA GLY A 226 18.58 18.67 15.90
C GLY A 226 17.21 19.34 15.80
N GLY A 227 16.10 18.59 15.81
CA GLY A 227 14.74 19.12 15.71
C GLY A 227 14.41 19.77 14.36
N ASP A 228 15.20 19.52 13.31
CA ASP A 228 15.04 20.16 11.99
C ASP A 228 15.21 19.16 10.84
N ILE A 229 14.12 18.58 10.37
CA ILE A 229 14.14 17.67 9.23
C ILE A 229 14.64 18.35 7.95
N ALA A 230 14.35 19.65 7.78
CA ALA A 230 14.79 20.38 6.60
C ALA A 230 16.32 20.43 6.51
N GLY A 231 17.04 20.61 7.64
CA GLY A 231 18.49 20.57 7.69
C GLY A 231 19.08 19.20 7.34
N LEU A 232 18.40 18.12 7.74
CA LEU A 232 18.87 16.76 7.48
C LEU A 232 18.76 16.37 5.99
N VAL A 233 17.80 16.92 5.27
CA VAL A 233 17.53 16.53 3.87
C VAL A 233 18.11 17.49 2.82
N GLU A 234 18.74 18.60 3.21
CA GLU A 234 19.32 19.58 2.30
C GLU A 234 20.34 19.00 1.30
N SER A 235 20.98 17.89 1.66
CA SER A 235 21.99 17.24 0.83
C SER A 235 21.41 16.34 -0.28
N PHE A 236 20.10 16.11 -0.30
CA PHE A 236 19.48 15.29 -1.36
C PHE A 236 19.57 16.02 -2.71
N PRO A 237 20.13 15.41 -3.75
CA PRO A 237 20.20 16.02 -5.07
C PRO A 237 18.80 16.35 -5.62
N HIS A 238 18.66 17.51 -6.25
CA HIS A 238 17.41 17.96 -6.87
C HIS A 238 16.24 18.21 -5.91
N LEU A 239 16.41 18.03 -4.61
CA LEU A 239 15.41 18.37 -3.61
C LEU A 239 15.48 19.86 -3.28
N LYS A 240 14.39 20.59 -3.51
CA LYS A 240 14.26 21.96 -3.05
C LYS A 240 13.71 21.99 -1.63
N VAL A 241 14.46 22.54 -0.68
CA VAL A 241 14.05 22.64 0.72
C VAL A 241 13.65 24.08 1.04
N ILE A 242 12.45 24.26 1.63
CA ILE A 242 11.91 25.55 2.05
C ILE A 242 11.51 25.45 3.52
N ARG A 243 11.93 26.45 4.32
CA ARG A 243 11.50 26.63 5.72
C ARG A 243 10.57 27.82 5.81
N VAL A 244 9.44 27.65 6.49
CA VAL A 244 8.43 28.71 6.60
C VAL A 244 7.78 28.74 7.99
N ASP A 245 7.41 29.93 8.47
CA ASP A 245 6.44 30.09 9.55
C ASP A 245 5.06 29.78 8.98
N GLY A 246 4.60 28.51 9.19
CA GLY A 246 3.34 27.99 8.67
C GLY A 246 2.10 28.59 9.37
N THR A 247 2.27 29.46 10.36
CA THR A 247 1.18 30.23 11.00
C THR A 247 0.98 31.61 10.37
N ASP A 248 1.89 32.02 9.46
CA ASP A 248 1.83 33.25 8.70
C ASP A 248 1.26 32.98 7.30
N VAL A 249 0.08 33.52 7.01
CA VAL A 249 -0.64 33.27 5.73
C VAL A 249 0.16 33.71 4.52
N ILE A 250 0.78 34.88 4.55
CA ILE A 250 1.49 35.43 3.39
C ILE A 250 2.75 34.64 3.08
N LYS A 251 3.52 34.29 4.14
CA LYS A 251 4.71 33.46 3.96
C LYS A 251 4.36 32.05 3.52
N SER A 252 3.28 31.48 4.07
CA SER A 252 2.77 30.16 3.69
C SER A 252 2.39 30.13 2.20
N MET A 253 1.68 31.16 1.71
CA MET A 253 1.28 31.26 0.31
C MET A 253 2.51 31.35 -0.63
N SER A 254 3.49 32.18 -0.27
CA SER A 254 4.75 32.30 -1.04
C SER A 254 5.51 30.97 -1.10
N ALA A 255 5.68 30.29 0.06
CA ALA A 255 6.39 29.03 0.16
C ALA A 255 5.74 27.90 -0.67
N MET A 256 4.42 27.77 -0.57
CA MET A 256 3.70 26.73 -1.30
C MET A 256 3.66 27.00 -2.81
N THR A 257 3.48 28.26 -3.22
CA THR A 257 3.56 28.65 -4.64
C THR A 257 4.93 28.33 -5.23
N GLU A 258 6.02 28.64 -4.51
CA GLU A 258 7.39 28.37 -4.93
C GLU A 258 7.65 26.86 -5.04
N ALA A 259 7.22 26.07 -4.04
CA ALA A 259 7.41 24.62 -4.01
C ALA A 259 6.67 23.93 -5.17
N VAL A 260 5.39 24.28 -5.35
CA VAL A 260 4.54 23.73 -6.42
C VAL A 260 5.09 24.13 -7.80
N ALA A 261 5.54 25.37 -7.98
CA ALA A 261 6.13 25.82 -9.25
C ALA A 261 7.45 25.07 -9.58
N TYR A 262 8.27 24.77 -8.56
CA TYR A 262 9.50 24.00 -8.73
C TYR A 262 9.21 22.57 -9.18
N ALA A 263 8.30 21.89 -8.49
CA ALA A 263 7.89 20.53 -8.82
C ALA A 263 7.20 20.45 -10.19
N ARG A 264 6.30 21.39 -10.49
CA ARG A 264 5.55 21.47 -11.76
C ARG A 264 6.47 21.64 -12.97
N LYS A 265 7.58 22.36 -12.82
CA LYS A 265 8.65 22.49 -13.83
C LYS A 265 9.49 21.22 -14.01
N ARG A 266 9.18 20.11 -13.32
CA ARG A 266 9.97 18.86 -13.32
C ARG A 266 11.44 19.07 -12.93
N SER A 267 11.72 20.09 -12.11
CA SER A 267 13.08 20.37 -11.62
C SER A 267 13.53 19.33 -10.57
N GLY A 268 12.57 18.74 -9.86
CA GLY A 268 12.74 17.73 -8.83
C GLY A 268 11.66 17.87 -7.75
N PRO A 269 11.72 17.06 -6.68
CA PRO A 269 10.83 17.20 -5.54
C PRO A 269 11.11 18.46 -4.74
N ALA A 270 10.10 18.96 -4.02
CA ALA A 270 10.27 20.02 -3.04
C ALA A 270 9.83 19.54 -1.65
N LEU A 271 10.50 20.00 -0.59
CA LEU A 271 10.10 19.79 0.79
C LEU A 271 9.90 21.14 1.45
N VAL A 272 8.68 21.37 1.95
CA VAL A 272 8.32 22.54 2.74
C VAL A 272 8.21 22.09 4.20
N ARG A 273 9.12 22.54 5.07
CA ARG A 273 8.99 22.40 6.51
C ARG A 273 8.27 23.64 7.01
N ALA A 274 7.00 23.49 7.36
CA ALA A 274 6.16 24.54 7.90
C ALA A 274 6.10 24.41 9.42
N GLN A 275 6.65 25.38 10.12
CA GLN A 275 6.49 25.47 11.57
C GLN A 275 5.07 25.92 11.88
N VAL A 276 4.30 25.04 12.52
CA VAL A 276 2.91 25.28 12.91
C VAL A 276 2.74 25.14 14.42
N THR A 277 1.53 25.26 14.92
CA THR A 277 1.22 25.07 16.33
C THR A 277 0.09 24.06 16.51
N ARG A 278 0.00 23.44 17.67
CA ARG A 278 -1.08 22.51 18.02
C ARG A 278 -1.75 22.93 19.31
N PRO A 279 -2.68 23.90 19.25
CA PRO A 279 -3.34 24.48 20.44
C PRO A 279 -4.37 23.53 21.08
N TYR A 280 -4.68 22.41 20.49
CA TYR A 280 -5.53 21.35 21.02
C TYR A 280 -4.71 20.09 21.29
N SER A 281 -5.21 19.19 22.14
CA SER A 281 -4.58 17.89 22.35
C SER A 281 -4.40 17.11 21.06
N HIS A 282 -3.52 16.11 21.03
CA HIS A 282 -3.21 15.31 19.83
C HIS A 282 -4.47 14.75 19.15
N SER A 283 -5.34 14.18 19.95
CA SER A 283 -6.68 13.70 19.56
C SER A 283 -7.58 13.82 20.77
N MET A 284 -8.85 13.52 20.63
CA MET A 284 -9.74 13.63 21.77
C MET A 284 -9.58 12.54 22.86
N SER A 285 -8.76 11.54 22.64
CA SER A 285 -8.35 10.57 23.68
C SER A 285 -7.09 11.00 24.42
N ASP A 286 -6.51 12.16 24.08
CA ASP A 286 -5.29 12.71 24.64
C ASP A 286 -5.58 13.93 25.54
N ASP A 287 -4.76 14.11 26.56
CA ASP A 287 -4.74 15.31 27.41
C ASP A 287 -3.33 15.90 27.45
N GLU A 288 -3.10 16.93 26.63
CA GLU A 288 -1.79 17.58 26.53
C GLU A 288 -1.33 18.24 27.84
N SER A 289 -2.22 18.49 28.80
CA SER A 289 -1.85 19.03 30.11
C SER A 289 -0.99 18.09 30.94
N THR A 290 -0.95 16.80 30.55
CA THR A 290 -0.14 15.76 31.20
C THR A 290 1.34 15.79 30.77
N TYR A 291 1.67 16.42 29.65
CA TYR A 291 3.03 16.47 29.11
C TYR A 291 3.50 17.85 28.63
N LYS A 292 2.60 18.84 28.44
CA LYS A 292 2.93 20.22 28.13
C LYS A 292 2.69 21.13 29.35
N THR A 293 3.64 22.01 29.65
CA THR A 293 3.46 23.01 30.70
C THR A 293 2.40 24.05 30.35
N ALA A 294 1.82 24.70 31.34
CA ALA A 294 0.88 25.80 31.09
C ALA A 294 1.52 26.96 30.31
N ALA A 295 2.85 27.18 30.48
CA ALA A 295 3.59 28.19 29.75
C ALA A 295 3.73 27.86 28.26
N GLU A 296 4.03 26.61 27.92
CA GLU A 296 4.08 26.13 26.53
C GLU A 296 2.72 26.26 25.84
N ARG A 297 1.66 25.74 26.46
CA ARG A 297 0.29 25.85 25.90
C ARG A 297 -0.13 27.30 25.69
N LYS A 298 0.25 28.20 26.60
CA LYS A 298 0.01 29.64 26.43
C LYS A 298 0.83 30.23 25.27
N ALA A 299 2.08 29.81 25.10
CA ALA A 299 2.93 30.26 23.99
C ALA A 299 2.37 29.80 22.66
N GLU A 300 1.96 28.52 22.53
CA GLU A 300 1.30 27.99 21.35
C GLU A 300 0.01 28.74 21.00
N SER A 301 -0.83 29.04 21.98
CA SER A 301 -2.08 29.79 21.75
C SER A 301 -1.85 31.22 21.24
N LEU A 302 -0.70 31.82 21.52
CA LEU A 302 -0.32 33.13 20.97
C LEU A 302 0.13 33.05 19.51
N GLN A 303 0.53 31.87 19.06
CA GLN A 303 0.92 31.61 17.66
C GLN A 303 -0.23 31.06 16.80
N ASP A 304 -1.47 31.03 17.34
CA ASP A 304 -2.65 30.56 16.60
C ASP A 304 -2.83 31.35 15.29
N PRO A 305 -2.75 30.68 14.13
CA PRO A 305 -2.79 31.36 12.83
C PRO A 305 -4.10 32.10 12.58
N LEU A 306 -5.21 31.59 13.09
CA LEU A 306 -6.52 32.22 12.92
C LEU A 306 -6.56 33.59 13.62
N ARG A 307 -6.07 33.68 14.85
CA ARG A 307 -5.96 34.94 15.60
C ARG A 307 -4.98 35.90 14.93
N ARG A 308 -3.77 35.42 14.60
CA ARG A 308 -2.74 36.23 13.95
C ARG A 308 -3.22 36.83 12.64
N PHE A 309 -3.96 36.05 11.85
CA PHE A 309 -4.48 36.52 10.55
C PHE A 309 -5.62 37.52 10.71
N ALA A 310 -6.51 37.34 11.69
CA ALA A 310 -7.52 38.34 12.01
C ALA A 310 -6.89 39.68 12.43
N ASP A 311 -5.84 39.64 13.26
CA ASP A 311 -5.11 40.87 13.68
C ASP A 311 -4.39 41.53 12.48
N PHE A 312 -3.81 40.71 11.56
CA PHE A 312 -3.23 41.22 10.32
C PHE A 312 -4.30 41.94 9.45
N LEU A 313 -5.46 41.32 9.22
CA LEU A 313 -6.53 41.89 8.40
C LEU A 313 -7.02 43.23 8.94
N ARG A 314 -7.10 43.39 10.28
CA ARG A 314 -7.45 44.66 10.93
C ARG A 314 -6.37 45.73 10.76
N THR A 315 -5.12 45.35 11.04
CA THR A 315 -3.96 46.23 11.04
C THR A 315 -3.71 46.81 9.64
N GLU A 316 -3.78 45.95 8.62
CA GLU A 316 -3.60 46.34 7.22
C GLU A 316 -4.89 46.88 6.58
N ARG A 317 -5.97 47.01 7.36
CA ARG A 317 -7.29 47.54 6.93
C ARG A 317 -7.96 46.76 5.79
N TYR A 318 -7.73 45.45 5.75
CA TYR A 318 -8.47 44.57 4.86
C TYR A 318 -9.82 44.14 5.44
N ALA A 319 -10.05 44.25 6.76
CA ALA A 319 -11.34 43.96 7.38
C ALA A 319 -11.57 44.82 8.63
N THR A 320 -12.82 45.17 8.89
CA THR A 320 -13.28 45.72 10.17
C THR A 320 -13.70 44.60 11.12
N ASP A 321 -13.98 44.92 12.38
CA ASP A 321 -14.57 43.96 13.32
C ASP A 321 -15.95 43.47 12.87
N GLU A 322 -16.74 44.36 12.23
CA GLU A 322 -18.03 44.03 11.66
C GLU A 322 -17.91 43.03 10.50
N ASP A 323 -16.92 43.21 9.62
CA ASP A 323 -16.68 42.28 8.51
C ASP A 323 -16.29 40.88 9.04
N LEU A 324 -15.39 40.80 10.01
CA LEU A 324 -14.98 39.51 10.63
C LEU A 324 -16.13 38.85 11.39
N ALA A 325 -17.00 39.63 12.05
CA ALA A 325 -18.18 39.12 12.73
C ALA A 325 -19.22 38.59 11.74
N ALA A 326 -19.41 39.29 10.60
CA ALA A 326 -20.28 38.82 9.52
C ALA A 326 -19.79 37.47 8.92
N ILE A 327 -18.47 37.34 8.68
CA ILE A 327 -17.88 36.09 8.22
C ILE A 327 -18.09 34.98 9.26
N ALA A 328 -17.91 35.27 10.55
CA ALA A 328 -18.12 34.29 11.61
C ALA A 328 -19.57 33.80 11.69
N SER A 329 -20.53 34.74 11.59
CA SER A 329 -21.96 34.40 11.59
C SER A 329 -22.35 33.51 10.41
N ASP A 330 -21.83 33.79 9.22
CA ASP A 330 -22.07 32.99 8.02
C ASP A 330 -21.45 31.59 8.14
N VAL A 331 -20.21 31.49 8.64
CA VAL A 331 -19.56 30.22 8.88
C VAL A 331 -20.32 29.38 9.93
N ASP A 332 -20.78 30.01 11.02
CA ASP A 332 -21.56 29.31 12.06
C ASP A 332 -22.88 28.77 11.49
N GLN A 333 -23.52 29.50 10.58
CA GLN A 333 -24.72 29.01 9.88
C GLN A 333 -24.40 27.82 8.97
N ILE A 334 -23.36 27.90 8.15
CA ILE A 334 -22.90 26.78 7.28
C ILE A 334 -22.64 25.51 8.10
N VAL A 335 -21.94 25.63 9.22
CA VAL A 335 -21.64 24.50 10.09
C VAL A 335 -22.89 23.93 10.74
N GLN A 336 -23.85 24.79 11.13
CA GLN A 336 -25.11 24.33 11.69
C GLN A 336 -25.95 23.56 10.66
N GLU A 337 -26.11 24.08 9.45
CA GLU A 337 -26.84 23.42 8.36
C GLU A 337 -26.22 22.05 8.03
N ALA A 338 -24.88 21.99 7.92
CA ALA A 338 -24.15 20.74 7.69
C ALA A 338 -24.32 19.75 8.85
N THR A 339 -24.40 20.25 10.10
CA THR A 339 -24.63 19.43 11.30
C THR A 339 -26.02 18.80 11.28
N ASP A 340 -27.06 19.59 11.01
CA ASP A 340 -28.44 19.12 10.98
C ASP A 340 -28.63 18.04 9.91
N LEU A 341 -28.02 18.22 8.75
CA LEU A 341 -27.96 17.22 7.69
C LEU A 341 -27.27 15.94 8.17
N ALA A 342 -26.07 16.05 8.73
CA ALA A 342 -25.29 14.88 9.13
C ALA A 342 -25.92 14.08 10.27
N VAL A 343 -26.49 14.77 11.28
CA VAL A 343 -27.14 14.12 12.43
C VAL A 343 -28.42 13.39 12.02
N SER A 344 -29.15 13.90 11.03
CA SER A 344 -30.36 13.27 10.49
C SER A 344 -30.07 12.17 9.47
N ALA A 345 -28.84 12.06 8.98
CA ALA A 345 -28.47 11.11 7.93
C ALA A 345 -28.48 9.64 8.42
N PRO A 346 -28.87 8.69 7.56
CA PRO A 346 -28.99 7.30 7.93
C PRO A 346 -27.61 6.63 8.15
N LYS A 347 -27.56 5.61 9.02
CA LYS A 347 -26.40 4.76 9.22
C LYS A 347 -26.32 3.66 8.15
N PRO A 348 -25.12 3.10 7.88
CA PRO A 348 -24.99 1.94 7.00
C PRO A 348 -25.79 0.74 7.50
N ASP A 349 -26.30 -0.08 6.56
CA ASP A 349 -26.92 -1.36 6.90
C ASP A 349 -25.83 -2.38 7.30
N ALA A 350 -26.06 -3.12 8.37
CA ALA A 350 -25.11 -4.12 8.87
C ALA A 350 -24.78 -5.22 7.84
N SER A 351 -25.73 -5.55 6.95
CA SER A 351 -25.50 -6.51 5.85
C SER A 351 -24.44 -6.06 4.84
N THR A 352 -24.11 -4.76 4.81
CA THR A 352 -23.08 -4.19 3.92
C THR A 352 -21.67 -4.22 4.51
N ALA A 353 -21.47 -4.81 5.69
CA ALA A 353 -20.19 -4.79 6.41
C ALA A 353 -19.03 -5.37 5.61
N ALA A 354 -19.25 -6.44 4.83
CA ALA A 354 -18.24 -7.06 3.96
C ALA A 354 -18.22 -6.53 2.53
N LEU A 355 -19.08 -5.55 2.20
CA LEU A 355 -19.13 -4.98 0.85
C LEU A 355 -17.83 -4.23 0.54
N TYR A 356 -17.31 -4.43 -0.68
CA TYR A 356 -16.07 -3.80 -1.17
C TYR A 356 -14.75 -4.28 -0.53
N VAL A 357 -14.77 -5.42 0.17
CA VAL A 357 -13.52 -6.13 0.50
C VAL A 357 -12.85 -6.59 -0.81
N TYR A 358 -13.64 -7.04 -1.78
CA TYR A 358 -13.21 -7.42 -3.12
C TYR A 358 -13.97 -6.64 -4.19
N SER A 359 -13.51 -6.74 -5.44
CA SER A 359 -14.16 -6.10 -6.59
C SER A 359 -15.60 -6.58 -6.75
N PRO A 360 -16.59 -5.65 -6.85
CA PRO A 360 -17.98 -6.02 -7.12
C PRO A 360 -18.25 -6.31 -8.59
N THR A 361 -17.31 -6.02 -9.50
CA THR A 361 -17.51 -6.07 -10.95
C THR A 361 -16.67 -7.13 -11.65
N VAL A 362 -15.49 -7.46 -11.09
CA VAL A 362 -14.59 -8.47 -11.65
C VAL A 362 -14.37 -9.56 -10.61
N ASP A 363 -14.98 -10.70 -10.82
CA ASP A 363 -14.82 -11.87 -9.94
C ASP A 363 -13.87 -12.89 -10.60
N PRO A 364 -12.61 -13.01 -10.12
CA PRO A 364 -11.64 -13.96 -10.67
C PRO A 364 -11.98 -15.42 -10.36
N THR A 365 -13.02 -15.70 -9.55
CA THR A 365 -13.49 -17.09 -9.30
C THR A 365 -14.56 -17.53 -10.30
N SER A 366 -15.06 -16.60 -11.13
CA SER A 366 -16.13 -16.87 -12.08
C SER A 366 -15.66 -17.69 -13.30
N SER A 367 -16.59 -18.36 -13.95
CA SER A 367 -16.33 -19.13 -15.17
C SER A 367 -15.86 -18.29 -16.37
N THR A 368 -15.96 -16.96 -16.29
CA THR A 368 -15.39 -16.07 -17.32
C THR A 368 -13.86 -16.14 -17.38
N PHE A 369 -13.22 -16.62 -16.32
CA PHE A 369 -11.79 -16.90 -16.25
C PHE A 369 -11.45 -18.38 -16.53
N GLU A 370 -12.42 -19.20 -16.94
CA GLU A 370 -12.19 -20.59 -17.31
C GLU A 370 -12.14 -20.71 -18.83
N THR A 371 -10.93 -20.84 -19.38
CA THR A 371 -10.72 -20.93 -20.81
C THR A 371 -9.98 -22.22 -21.18
N GLU A 372 -10.15 -22.69 -22.42
CA GLU A 372 -9.47 -23.88 -22.92
C GLU A 372 -8.02 -23.57 -23.30
N ALA A 373 -7.12 -24.52 -23.03
CA ALA A 373 -5.73 -24.43 -23.41
C ALA A 373 -5.57 -24.72 -24.93
N THR A 374 -4.74 -23.93 -25.59
CA THR A 374 -4.25 -24.24 -26.94
C THR A 374 -2.96 -25.05 -26.80
N ILE A 375 -3.05 -26.35 -26.98
CA ILE A 375 -1.91 -27.25 -26.80
C ILE A 375 -1.12 -27.31 -28.10
N ASP A 376 -0.08 -26.50 -28.23
CA ASP A 376 0.87 -26.52 -29.35
C ASP A 376 2.30 -26.19 -28.86
N GLY A 377 3.27 -26.97 -29.28
CA GLY A 377 4.69 -26.74 -28.92
C GLY A 377 5.32 -27.85 -28.11
N GLN A 378 6.44 -27.53 -27.48
CA GLN A 378 7.21 -28.42 -26.61
C GLN A 378 7.01 -28.07 -25.12
N PRO A 379 7.11 -29.05 -24.23
CA PRO A 379 7.03 -28.78 -22.80
C PRO A 379 8.10 -27.81 -22.30
N GLU A 380 7.69 -26.75 -21.63
CA GLU A 380 8.55 -25.71 -21.05
C GLU A 380 8.55 -25.76 -19.54
N THR A 381 9.56 -25.10 -18.94
CA THR A 381 9.67 -24.98 -17.48
C THR A 381 8.67 -23.96 -16.94
N MET A 382 8.35 -24.04 -15.64
CA MET A 382 7.46 -23.07 -14.99
C MET A 382 7.98 -21.63 -15.13
N VAL A 383 9.29 -21.40 -15.00
CA VAL A 383 9.85 -20.06 -15.18
C VAL A 383 9.71 -19.53 -16.62
N SER A 384 9.80 -20.42 -17.63
CA SER A 384 9.55 -20.05 -19.03
C SER A 384 8.07 -19.69 -19.26
N ALA A 385 7.15 -20.48 -18.69
CA ALA A 385 5.71 -20.23 -18.79
C ALA A 385 5.31 -18.89 -18.15
N ILE A 386 5.87 -18.57 -16.97
CA ILE A 386 5.70 -17.26 -16.32
C ILE A 386 6.25 -16.14 -17.19
N ASN A 387 7.46 -16.29 -17.73
CA ASN A 387 8.08 -15.31 -18.63
C ASN A 387 7.21 -15.06 -19.87
N GLN A 388 6.79 -16.11 -20.56
CA GLN A 388 5.92 -15.99 -21.75
C GLN A 388 4.58 -15.34 -21.41
N THR A 389 3.99 -15.66 -20.25
CA THR A 389 2.74 -15.02 -19.80
C THR A 389 2.91 -13.51 -19.61
N LEU A 390 4.04 -13.07 -19.05
CA LEU A 390 4.34 -11.65 -18.89
C LEU A 390 4.52 -10.97 -20.27
N PHE A 391 5.17 -11.63 -21.24
CA PHE A 391 5.25 -11.14 -22.62
C PHE A 391 3.86 -10.94 -23.22
N ASP A 392 3.01 -11.95 -23.17
CA ASP A 392 1.68 -11.89 -23.75
C ASP A 392 0.80 -10.80 -23.10
N GLU A 393 0.79 -10.73 -21.77
CA GLU A 393 -0.03 -9.74 -21.06
C GLU A 393 0.49 -8.30 -21.26
N MET A 394 1.80 -8.10 -21.31
CA MET A 394 2.38 -6.78 -21.62
C MET A 394 2.14 -6.37 -23.08
N ALA A 395 2.06 -7.31 -24.02
CA ALA A 395 1.64 -7.04 -25.40
C ALA A 395 0.16 -6.64 -25.45
N ARG A 396 -0.69 -7.30 -24.66
CA ARG A 396 -2.13 -7.11 -24.63
C ARG A 396 -2.56 -5.80 -23.96
N ASP A 397 -1.91 -5.43 -22.85
CA ASP A 397 -2.28 -4.25 -22.04
C ASP A 397 -1.07 -3.35 -21.81
N THR A 398 -1.08 -2.18 -22.43
CA THR A 398 -0.01 -1.20 -22.34
C THR A 398 0.12 -0.56 -20.96
N ARG A 399 -0.88 -0.72 -20.08
CA ARG A 399 -0.87 -0.23 -18.70
C ARG A 399 -0.01 -1.07 -17.76
N ILE A 400 0.38 -2.29 -18.16
CA ILE A 400 1.20 -3.17 -17.34
C ILE A 400 2.62 -2.63 -17.26
N VAL A 401 3.11 -2.48 -16.03
CA VAL A 401 4.50 -2.14 -15.70
C VAL A 401 5.08 -3.23 -14.80
N VAL A 402 6.32 -3.65 -15.07
CA VAL A 402 7.02 -4.71 -14.33
C VAL A 402 8.24 -4.10 -13.65
N PHE A 403 8.30 -4.15 -12.33
CA PHE A 403 9.46 -3.67 -11.61
C PHE A 403 9.68 -4.39 -10.28
N GLY A 404 10.88 -4.23 -9.74
CA GLY A 404 11.33 -4.83 -8.49
C GLY A 404 12.80 -4.45 -8.29
N GLU A 405 13.47 -5.05 -7.33
CA GLU A 405 14.87 -4.76 -7.06
C GLU A 405 15.77 -5.10 -8.25
N ASP A 406 15.56 -6.26 -8.87
CA ASP A 406 16.41 -6.78 -9.94
C ASP A 406 15.56 -7.58 -10.95
N VAL A 407 14.82 -6.89 -11.80
CA VAL A 407 13.92 -7.51 -12.80
C VAL A 407 14.25 -7.11 -14.24
N ALA A 408 14.92 -5.99 -14.44
CA ALA A 408 15.30 -5.50 -15.76
C ALA A 408 16.47 -6.30 -16.37
N ASP A 409 16.59 -6.27 -17.68
CA ASP A 409 17.76 -6.86 -18.36
C ASP A 409 19.05 -6.10 -18.04
N ALA A 410 18.96 -4.75 -17.97
CA ALA A 410 20.04 -3.88 -17.53
C ALA A 410 19.49 -2.59 -16.90
N SER A 411 20.09 -2.15 -15.80
CA SER A 411 19.72 -0.86 -15.18
C SER A 411 20.15 0.34 -16.02
N ARG A 412 21.28 0.23 -16.71
CA ARG A 412 21.79 1.23 -17.64
C ARG A 412 21.30 0.91 -19.05
N ALA A 413 20.38 1.73 -19.55
CA ALA A 413 19.74 1.49 -20.84
C ALA A 413 20.75 1.52 -22.02
N GLU A 414 21.80 2.31 -21.93
CA GLU A 414 22.84 2.47 -22.95
C GLU A 414 23.63 1.18 -23.22
N ILE A 415 23.78 0.32 -22.23
CA ILE A 415 24.50 -0.96 -22.38
C ILE A 415 23.58 -2.14 -22.72
N LEU A 416 22.28 -1.93 -22.83
CA LEU A 416 21.30 -3.00 -23.00
C LEU A 416 21.60 -3.90 -24.20
N ASN A 417 22.10 -3.31 -25.29
CA ASN A 417 22.47 -4.04 -26.52
C ASN A 417 23.85 -4.72 -26.45
N GLU A 418 24.66 -4.39 -25.44
CA GLU A 418 26.01 -4.93 -25.26
C GLU A 418 26.06 -6.12 -24.30
N VAL A 419 24.98 -6.31 -23.48
CA VAL A 419 24.91 -7.37 -22.48
C VAL A 419 23.83 -8.40 -22.84
N LYS A 420 23.94 -9.61 -22.30
CA LYS A 420 22.95 -10.67 -22.52
C LYS A 420 21.60 -10.39 -21.86
N GLY A 421 21.58 -9.50 -20.87
CA GLY A 421 20.44 -9.23 -20.01
C GLY A 421 20.36 -10.19 -18.82
N LYS A 422 19.92 -9.66 -17.66
CA LYS A 422 19.75 -10.44 -16.45
C LYS A 422 18.32 -10.98 -16.30
N GLY A 423 17.31 -10.11 -16.36
CA GLY A 423 15.90 -10.49 -16.27
C GLY A 423 15.53 -11.14 -14.94
N GLY A 424 15.98 -10.57 -13.83
CA GLY A 424 15.72 -11.05 -12.48
C GLY A 424 16.66 -12.16 -12.00
N VAL A 425 16.60 -12.47 -10.70
CA VAL A 425 17.42 -13.51 -10.05
C VAL A 425 17.16 -14.89 -10.69
N PHE A 426 15.91 -15.19 -11.01
CA PHE A 426 15.50 -16.47 -11.58
C PHE A 426 15.27 -16.41 -13.09
N ARG A 427 15.45 -15.25 -13.72
CA ARG A 427 15.25 -14.97 -15.16
C ARG A 427 13.78 -15.04 -15.60
N ALA A 428 12.85 -14.84 -14.68
CA ALA A 428 11.42 -14.82 -15.00
C ALA A 428 11.01 -13.62 -15.84
N THR A 429 11.80 -12.56 -15.86
CA THR A 429 11.53 -11.30 -16.60
C THR A 429 12.54 -11.03 -17.73
N LEU A 430 13.37 -12.03 -18.08
CA LEU A 430 14.39 -11.91 -19.11
C LEU A 430 13.79 -11.49 -20.45
N GLY A 431 14.35 -10.46 -21.08
CA GLY A 431 13.94 -9.96 -22.39
C GLY A 431 12.79 -8.97 -22.37
N LEU A 432 12.03 -8.86 -21.28
CA LEU A 432 10.89 -7.93 -21.20
C LEU A 432 11.31 -6.47 -21.38
N GLN A 433 12.43 -6.05 -20.80
CA GLN A 433 12.91 -4.68 -20.99
C GLN A 433 13.34 -4.40 -22.42
N ARG A 434 13.89 -5.37 -23.12
CA ARG A 434 14.29 -5.25 -24.53
C ARG A 434 13.07 -5.02 -25.41
N GLU A 435 11.99 -5.74 -25.14
CA GLU A 435 10.76 -5.69 -25.93
C GLU A 435 9.92 -4.44 -25.60
N TYR A 436 9.69 -4.18 -24.32
CA TYR A 436 8.73 -3.16 -23.87
C TYR A 436 9.36 -1.86 -23.37
N GLY A 437 10.70 -1.80 -23.33
CA GLY A 437 11.45 -0.60 -22.95
C GLY A 437 11.53 -0.36 -21.44
N ARG A 438 12.46 0.55 -21.08
CA ARG A 438 12.78 0.88 -19.68
C ARG A 438 11.66 1.59 -18.92
N ASN A 439 10.69 2.15 -19.61
CA ASN A 439 9.55 2.82 -18.98
C ASN A 439 8.51 1.82 -18.48
N ARG A 440 8.50 0.61 -19.02
CA ARG A 440 7.58 -0.44 -18.59
C ARG A 440 8.26 -1.56 -17.81
N VAL A 441 9.59 -1.71 -17.93
CA VAL A 441 10.36 -2.72 -17.19
C VAL A 441 11.63 -2.07 -16.64
N PHE A 442 11.72 -1.98 -15.30
CA PHE A 442 12.82 -1.25 -14.65
C PHE A 442 13.14 -1.79 -13.26
N ASN A 443 14.37 -1.52 -12.79
CA ASN A 443 14.80 -1.84 -11.44
C ASN A 443 14.44 -0.71 -10.46
N SER A 444 14.13 -1.10 -9.23
CA SER A 444 13.84 -0.25 -8.08
C SER A 444 15.04 -0.21 -7.13
N PRO A 445 15.19 0.82 -6.30
CA PRO A 445 16.03 0.71 -5.11
C PRO A 445 15.66 -0.51 -4.27
N LEU A 446 16.61 -1.06 -3.51
CA LEU A 446 16.43 -2.15 -2.56
C LEU A 446 15.65 -1.62 -1.35
N ALA A 447 14.34 -1.73 -1.44
CA ALA A 447 13.39 -1.29 -0.42
C ALA A 447 12.01 -1.90 -0.76
N GLU A 448 11.61 -2.94 -0.08
CA GLU A 448 10.40 -3.71 -0.42
C GLU A 448 9.13 -2.91 -0.12
N ALA A 449 9.12 -2.08 0.96
CA ALA A 449 8.02 -1.15 1.22
C ALA A 449 7.85 -0.17 0.04
N ASN A 450 8.93 0.38 -0.49
CA ASN A 450 8.91 1.26 -1.65
C ASN A 450 8.40 0.55 -2.92
N ILE A 451 8.79 -0.70 -3.15
CA ILE A 451 8.31 -1.47 -4.31
C ILE A 451 6.78 -1.57 -4.27
N VAL A 452 6.22 -2.01 -3.14
CA VAL A 452 4.76 -2.18 -3.01
C VAL A 452 4.03 -0.84 -2.94
N GLY A 453 4.52 0.12 -2.13
CA GLY A 453 3.89 1.43 -1.99
C GLY A 453 3.85 2.23 -3.30
N ARG A 454 4.91 2.19 -4.10
CA ARG A 454 4.91 2.78 -5.45
C ARG A 454 3.93 2.09 -6.39
N ALA A 455 3.83 0.76 -6.31
CA ALA A 455 2.83 0.02 -7.08
C ALA A 455 1.41 0.48 -6.75
N ILE A 456 1.10 0.69 -5.47
CA ILE A 456 -0.20 1.26 -5.05
C ILE A 456 -0.43 2.62 -5.75
N GLY A 457 0.53 3.53 -5.64
CA GLY A 457 0.41 4.86 -6.28
C GLY A 457 0.22 4.80 -7.79
N MET A 458 0.91 3.90 -8.48
CA MET A 458 0.76 3.66 -9.92
C MET A 458 -0.62 3.06 -10.26
N ALA A 459 -1.10 2.12 -9.46
CA ALA A 459 -2.40 1.49 -9.65
C ALA A 459 -3.56 2.47 -9.46
N LEU A 460 -3.47 3.37 -8.46
CA LEU A 460 -4.42 4.47 -8.26
C LEU A 460 -4.54 5.40 -9.48
N ARG A 461 -3.50 5.47 -10.29
CA ARG A 461 -3.46 6.23 -11.55
C ARG A 461 -3.91 5.42 -12.76
N GLY A 462 -4.32 4.16 -12.58
CA GLY A 462 -4.84 3.29 -13.64
C GLY A 462 -3.80 2.44 -14.35
N LEU A 463 -2.54 2.41 -13.91
CA LEU A 463 -1.57 1.40 -14.34
C LEU A 463 -1.87 0.04 -13.70
N LYS A 464 -1.30 -1.03 -14.24
CA LYS A 464 -1.37 -2.39 -13.70
C LYS A 464 0.03 -2.89 -13.34
N PRO A 465 0.51 -2.58 -12.12
CA PRO A 465 1.84 -3.01 -11.69
C PRO A 465 1.91 -4.51 -11.43
N VAL A 466 2.93 -5.15 -11.97
CA VAL A 466 3.37 -6.51 -11.63
C VAL A 466 4.74 -6.38 -11.02
N VAL A 467 4.81 -6.42 -9.69
CA VAL A 467 6.07 -6.21 -8.96
C VAL A 467 6.65 -7.52 -8.47
N GLU A 468 7.98 -7.57 -8.35
CA GLU A 468 8.68 -8.73 -7.82
C GLU A 468 9.42 -8.37 -6.54
N ILE A 469 9.19 -9.16 -5.49
CA ILE A 469 10.06 -9.28 -4.33
C ILE A 469 10.79 -10.61 -4.50
N GLN A 470 12.09 -10.57 -4.80
CA GLN A 470 12.85 -11.71 -5.34
C GLN A 470 12.93 -12.94 -4.44
N PHE A 471 12.64 -12.80 -3.15
CA PHE A 471 12.48 -13.90 -2.19
C PHE A 471 11.37 -13.56 -1.21
N PHE A 472 10.47 -14.50 -0.97
CA PHE A 472 9.40 -14.34 0.02
C PHE A 472 9.94 -13.96 1.40
N ASP A 473 11.12 -14.47 1.75
CA ASP A 473 11.83 -14.19 3.00
C ASP A 473 12.11 -12.68 3.23
N TYR A 474 12.08 -11.86 2.18
CA TYR A 474 12.34 -10.40 2.22
C TYR A 474 11.07 -9.54 2.18
N ILE A 475 9.89 -10.14 2.16
CA ILE A 475 8.62 -9.41 2.01
C ILE A 475 8.25 -8.56 3.23
N TRP A 476 8.85 -8.80 4.38
CA TRP A 476 8.44 -8.25 5.68
C TRP A 476 8.45 -6.72 5.76
N PRO A 477 9.44 -5.97 5.22
CA PRO A 477 9.38 -4.52 5.19
C PRO A 477 8.15 -3.96 4.46
N ALA A 478 7.60 -4.71 3.49
CA ALA A 478 6.40 -4.34 2.75
C ALA A 478 5.08 -4.72 3.45
N MET A 479 5.11 -5.38 4.61
CA MET A 479 3.91 -5.92 5.25
C MET A 479 2.86 -4.84 5.56
N MET A 480 3.26 -3.66 6.03
CA MET A 480 2.34 -2.55 6.27
C MET A 480 1.70 -2.05 4.96
N GLN A 481 2.48 -1.94 3.90
CA GLN A 481 1.97 -1.56 2.58
C GLN A 481 0.98 -2.61 2.02
N ILE A 482 1.21 -3.89 2.26
CA ILE A 482 0.33 -4.97 1.80
C ILE A 482 -0.94 -4.99 2.64
N ARG A 483 -0.82 -5.14 3.98
CA ARG A 483 -1.93 -5.38 4.88
C ARG A 483 -2.80 -4.14 5.12
N ASP A 484 -2.17 -3.00 5.44
CA ASP A 484 -2.91 -1.82 5.92
C ASP A 484 -3.25 -0.83 4.80
N GLU A 485 -2.60 -0.97 3.63
CA GLU A 485 -2.83 -0.08 2.50
C GLU A 485 -3.45 -0.81 1.30
N LEU A 486 -2.69 -1.68 0.64
CA LEU A 486 -3.08 -2.31 -0.61
C LEU A 486 -4.42 -3.04 -0.51
N THR A 487 -4.61 -3.85 0.52
CA THR A 487 -5.83 -4.65 0.70
C THR A 487 -7.03 -3.84 1.16
N MET A 488 -6.81 -2.70 1.85
CA MET A 488 -7.87 -1.92 2.46
C MET A 488 -8.37 -0.76 1.61
N ILE A 489 -7.62 -0.34 0.59
CA ILE A 489 -7.93 0.91 -0.12
C ILE A 489 -9.31 0.90 -0.79
N ARG A 490 -9.74 -0.23 -1.36
CA ARG A 490 -11.07 -0.38 -1.93
C ARG A 490 -12.14 -0.26 -0.84
N TYR A 491 -11.99 -0.98 0.25
CA TYR A 491 -12.93 -1.00 1.35
C TYR A 491 -13.09 0.37 2.01
N ARG A 492 -11.96 0.99 2.43
CA ARG A 492 -11.98 2.27 3.13
C ARG A 492 -12.41 3.47 2.27
N SER A 493 -12.32 3.35 0.94
CA SER A 493 -12.79 4.38 0.01
C SER A 493 -14.17 4.10 -0.56
N ASN A 494 -14.94 3.16 0.01
CA ASN A 494 -16.26 2.78 -0.48
C ASN A 494 -16.25 2.43 -1.98
N ASN A 495 -15.23 1.67 -2.44
CA ASN A 495 -14.99 1.29 -3.83
C ASN A 495 -14.67 2.47 -4.79
N ALA A 496 -14.34 3.65 -4.26
CA ALA A 496 -13.95 4.80 -5.09
C ALA A 496 -12.58 4.59 -5.76
N TYR A 497 -11.69 3.82 -5.10
CA TYR A 497 -10.38 3.44 -5.61
C TYR A 497 -10.21 1.92 -5.64
N SER A 498 -9.47 1.42 -6.62
CA SER A 498 -9.03 0.03 -6.74
C SER A 498 -7.51 -0.02 -6.93
N CYS A 499 -6.88 -1.12 -6.51
CA CYS A 499 -5.44 -1.33 -6.64
C CYS A 499 -5.14 -2.71 -7.21
N PRO A 500 -5.24 -2.91 -8.54
CA PRO A 500 -4.93 -4.19 -9.20
C PRO A 500 -3.41 -4.40 -9.31
N VAL A 501 -2.76 -4.64 -8.18
CA VAL A 501 -1.32 -4.91 -8.08
C VAL A 501 -1.10 -6.40 -7.96
N VAL A 502 -0.21 -6.96 -8.78
CA VAL A 502 0.29 -8.32 -8.61
C VAL A 502 1.68 -8.28 -7.97
N ILE A 503 1.80 -8.89 -6.79
CA ILE A 503 3.10 -9.07 -6.11
C ILE A 503 3.55 -10.49 -6.38
N ARG A 504 4.58 -10.66 -7.19
CA ARG A 504 5.23 -11.95 -7.42
C ARG A 504 6.29 -12.15 -6.34
N ALA A 505 6.23 -13.29 -5.64
CA ALA A 505 7.18 -13.64 -4.60
C ALA A 505 7.65 -15.09 -4.74
N PRO A 506 8.90 -15.34 -5.14
CA PRO A 506 9.50 -16.65 -5.11
C PRO A 506 9.61 -17.20 -3.68
N ILE A 507 8.94 -18.32 -3.40
CA ILE A 507 8.75 -18.89 -2.05
C ILE A 507 9.32 -20.32 -1.95
N GLY A 508 9.49 -20.82 -0.74
CA GLY A 508 9.69 -22.23 -0.39
C GLY A 508 11.14 -22.71 -0.41
N GLY A 509 11.32 -23.90 0.13
CA GLY A 509 12.61 -24.57 0.31
C GLY A 509 12.92 -25.63 -0.74
N TYR A 510 13.54 -26.75 -0.30
CA TYR A 510 14.07 -27.85 -1.11
C TYR A 510 15.17 -27.40 -2.09
N LEU A 511 15.93 -26.37 -1.72
CA LEU A 511 16.96 -25.74 -2.57
C LEU A 511 18.37 -26.27 -2.33
N ARG A 512 18.58 -27.03 -1.25
CA ARG A 512 19.92 -27.51 -0.80
C ARG A 512 20.90 -26.35 -0.64
N GLY A 513 20.67 -25.51 0.39
CA GLY A 513 21.52 -24.37 0.70
C GLY A 513 20.82 -23.01 0.65
N GLY A 514 19.50 -22.94 0.44
CA GLY A 514 18.71 -21.71 0.53
C GLY A 514 18.69 -21.12 1.94
N SER A 515 18.60 -21.98 2.97
CA SER A 515 18.76 -21.56 4.37
C SER A 515 17.68 -20.63 4.90
N LEU A 516 18.01 -19.94 6.00
CA LEU A 516 17.14 -19.06 6.79
C LEU A 516 16.48 -17.92 5.99
N TYR A 517 17.13 -17.46 4.91
CA TYR A 517 16.77 -16.25 4.20
C TYR A 517 16.31 -16.47 2.75
N HIS A 518 16.20 -17.74 2.33
CA HIS A 518 15.80 -18.06 0.95
C HIS A 518 14.89 -19.30 0.85
N SER A 519 14.41 -19.86 1.96
CA SER A 519 13.74 -21.17 1.95
C SER A 519 12.47 -21.22 2.78
N GLN A 520 12.02 -20.09 3.34
CA GLN A 520 10.83 -20.10 4.18
C GLN A 520 9.55 -20.12 3.37
N SER A 521 8.50 -20.71 3.94
CA SER A 521 7.10 -20.55 3.56
C SER A 521 6.34 -19.76 4.63
N GLY A 522 5.17 -19.26 4.34
CA GLY A 522 4.40 -18.42 5.26
C GLY A 522 3.17 -17.81 4.59
N GLU A 523 2.57 -18.52 3.64
CA GLU A 523 1.35 -18.11 2.96
C GLU A 523 0.20 -17.89 3.94
N SER A 524 0.20 -18.58 5.09
CA SER A 524 -0.78 -18.44 6.17
C SER A 524 -0.83 -17.02 6.73
N ILE A 525 0.29 -16.32 6.85
CA ILE A 525 0.37 -14.94 7.37
C ILE A 525 -0.42 -13.99 6.46
N PHE A 526 -0.29 -14.16 5.15
CA PHE A 526 -0.98 -13.32 4.16
C PHE A 526 -2.44 -13.76 3.93
N ALA A 527 -2.79 -15.03 4.17
CA ALA A 527 -4.17 -15.49 4.16
C ALA A 527 -5.03 -14.78 5.23
N HIS A 528 -4.42 -14.21 6.26
CA HIS A 528 -5.06 -13.40 7.29
C HIS A 528 -5.22 -11.90 6.90
N CYS A 529 -5.07 -11.55 5.62
CA CYS A 529 -5.23 -10.18 5.10
C CYS A 529 -6.49 -10.10 4.23
N PRO A 530 -7.66 -9.73 4.77
CA PRO A 530 -8.88 -9.56 3.97
C PRO A 530 -8.65 -8.56 2.83
N GLY A 531 -9.14 -8.90 1.63
CA GLY A 531 -8.92 -8.09 0.42
C GLY A 531 -7.72 -8.52 -0.43
N LEU A 532 -6.84 -9.41 0.07
CA LEU A 532 -5.75 -10.00 -0.70
C LEU A 532 -6.18 -11.33 -1.33
N ARG A 533 -5.87 -11.51 -2.60
CA ARG A 533 -5.95 -12.79 -3.29
C ARG A 533 -4.59 -13.48 -3.25
N ILE A 534 -4.55 -14.81 -3.10
CA ILE A 534 -3.30 -15.58 -3.04
C ILE A 534 -3.39 -16.78 -3.99
N ALA A 535 -2.54 -16.79 -5.01
CA ALA A 535 -2.38 -17.90 -5.93
C ALA A 535 -1.04 -18.61 -5.69
N PHE A 536 -1.04 -19.95 -5.72
CA PHE A 536 0.13 -20.76 -5.46
C PHE A 536 0.18 -21.99 -6.40
N PRO A 537 0.53 -21.81 -7.68
CA PRO A 537 0.55 -22.87 -8.68
C PRO A 537 1.59 -23.94 -8.37
N SER A 538 1.29 -25.17 -8.80
CA SER A 538 2.19 -26.33 -8.68
C SER A 538 2.76 -26.80 -10.03
N THR A 539 2.19 -26.38 -11.17
CA THR A 539 2.63 -26.76 -12.52
C THR A 539 2.90 -25.54 -13.39
N ALA A 540 3.60 -25.72 -14.51
CA ALA A 540 3.92 -24.65 -15.45
C ALA A 540 2.66 -24.10 -16.14
N SER A 541 1.73 -24.94 -16.53
CA SER A 541 0.47 -24.51 -17.14
C SER A 541 -0.44 -23.77 -16.17
N ASP A 542 -0.55 -24.23 -14.91
CA ASP A 542 -1.29 -23.52 -13.86
C ASP A 542 -0.67 -22.15 -13.56
N ALA A 543 0.66 -22.06 -13.52
CA ALA A 543 1.34 -20.79 -13.32
C ALA A 543 0.98 -19.77 -14.41
N ALA A 544 0.95 -20.17 -15.66
CA ALA A 544 0.52 -19.30 -16.77
C ALA A 544 -0.93 -18.85 -16.63
N GLY A 545 -1.86 -19.79 -16.40
CA GLY A 545 -3.29 -19.48 -16.31
C GLY A 545 -3.65 -18.62 -15.10
N LEU A 546 -3.12 -18.94 -13.92
CA LEU A 546 -3.37 -18.18 -12.68
C LEU A 546 -2.70 -16.80 -12.70
N LEU A 547 -1.47 -16.66 -13.24
CA LEU A 547 -0.82 -15.36 -13.36
C LEU A 547 -1.60 -14.43 -14.28
N ARG A 548 -2.13 -14.97 -15.37
CA ARG A 548 -2.96 -14.19 -16.29
C ARG A 548 -4.27 -13.74 -15.64
N THR A 549 -4.92 -14.60 -14.87
CA THR A 549 -6.09 -14.25 -14.07
C THR A 549 -5.74 -13.17 -13.05
N ALA A 550 -4.60 -13.29 -12.34
CA ALA A 550 -4.11 -12.30 -11.39
C ALA A 550 -3.92 -10.91 -12.03
N ILE A 551 -3.32 -10.85 -13.22
CA ILE A 551 -3.09 -9.60 -13.95
C ILE A 551 -4.40 -8.98 -14.46
N ARG A 552 -5.36 -9.83 -14.86
CA ARG A 552 -6.64 -9.38 -15.46
C ARG A 552 -7.68 -8.99 -14.41
N CYS A 553 -7.58 -9.44 -13.17
CA CYS A 553 -8.52 -9.07 -12.11
C CYS A 553 -8.29 -7.63 -11.60
N ASP A 554 -9.21 -7.15 -10.74
CA ASP A 554 -9.20 -5.81 -10.15
C ASP A 554 -8.74 -5.79 -8.69
N ASP A 555 -8.55 -6.96 -8.10
CA ASP A 555 -8.11 -7.10 -6.71
C ASP A 555 -6.59 -7.24 -6.63
N PRO A 556 -5.96 -6.88 -5.52
CA PRO A 556 -4.55 -7.16 -5.30
C PRO A 556 -4.30 -8.67 -5.17
N VAL A 557 -3.22 -9.15 -5.78
CA VAL A 557 -2.85 -10.57 -5.78
C VAL A 557 -1.41 -10.75 -5.30
N LEU A 558 -1.23 -11.62 -4.31
CA LEU A 558 0.06 -12.21 -3.97
C LEU A 558 0.21 -13.52 -4.77
N PHE A 559 1.13 -13.53 -5.72
CA PHE A 559 1.41 -14.65 -6.60
C PHE A 559 2.67 -15.37 -6.14
N LEU A 560 2.49 -16.52 -5.50
CA LEU A 560 3.58 -17.30 -4.88
C LEU A 560 4.16 -18.28 -5.89
N GLU A 561 5.45 -18.17 -6.16
CA GLU A 561 6.16 -18.96 -7.15
C GLU A 561 7.16 -19.88 -6.46
N HIS A 562 6.88 -21.19 -6.39
CA HIS A 562 7.78 -22.08 -5.68
C HIS A 562 9.10 -22.26 -6.43
N LYS A 563 10.21 -21.76 -5.84
CA LYS A 563 11.55 -21.72 -6.46
C LYS A 563 12.05 -23.08 -6.92
N HIS A 564 11.80 -24.14 -6.10
CA HIS A 564 12.16 -25.50 -6.46
C HIS A 564 11.49 -25.96 -7.77
N LEU A 565 10.24 -25.55 -8.00
CA LEU A 565 9.48 -25.96 -9.17
C LEU A 565 9.88 -25.28 -10.49
N TYR A 566 10.59 -24.17 -10.43
CA TYR A 566 10.91 -23.35 -11.60
C TYR A 566 11.53 -24.12 -12.77
N ARG A 567 12.41 -25.08 -12.50
CA ARG A 567 13.21 -25.79 -13.54
C ARG A 567 13.16 -27.30 -13.44
N GLN A 568 12.25 -27.86 -12.63
CA GLN A 568 12.12 -29.30 -12.50
C GLN A 568 11.61 -29.92 -13.81
N THR A 569 12.20 -31.02 -14.21
CA THR A 569 11.83 -31.70 -15.47
C THR A 569 10.44 -32.32 -15.41
N TYR A 570 10.02 -32.79 -14.24
CA TYR A 570 8.70 -33.35 -14.01
C TYR A 570 7.59 -32.29 -13.98
N ASN A 571 7.96 -30.99 -13.92
CA ASN A 571 7.03 -29.87 -13.86
C ASN A 571 6.98 -29.09 -15.18
N LYS A 572 7.47 -29.67 -16.26
CA LYS A 572 7.34 -29.09 -17.59
C LYS A 572 5.96 -29.40 -18.18
N ASP A 573 5.34 -28.37 -18.74
CA ASP A 573 4.09 -28.46 -19.49
C ASP A 573 4.21 -27.74 -20.82
N ILE A 574 3.37 -28.10 -21.78
CA ILE A 574 3.19 -27.30 -22.98
C ILE A 574 2.57 -25.98 -22.58
N TYR A 575 3.10 -24.86 -23.10
CA TYR A 575 2.54 -23.55 -22.84
C TYR A 575 1.08 -23.47 -23.33
N PRO A 576 0.12 -23.09 -22.46
CA PRO A 576 -1.31 -23.24 -22.79
C PRO A 576 -1.87 -22.17 -23.73
N GLY A 577 -1.02 -21.26 -24.24
CA GLY A 577 -1.42 -20.19 -25.15
C GLY A 577 -1.73 -18.86 -24.45
N PRO A 578 -1.82 -17.75 -25.23
CA PRO A 578 -1.91 -16.39 -24.70
C PRO A 578 -3.27 -16.02 -24.08
N ASP A 579 -4.32 -16.78 -24.35
CA ASP A 579 -5.65 -16.50 -23.83
C ASP A 579 -6.07 -17.42 -22.67
N TYR A 580 -5.24 -18.42 -22.34
CA TYR A 580 -5.53 -19.37 -21.29
C TYR A 580 -5.55 -18.69 -19.90
N THR A 581 -6.68 -18.78 -19.20
CA THR A 581 -6.89 -18.33 -17.84
C THR A 581 -7.45 -19.46 -16.99
N LEU A 582 -7.15 -19.44 -15.70
CA LEU A 582 -7.70 -20.33 -14.69
C LEU A 582 -8.39 -19.52 -13.60
N PRO A 583 -9.64 -19.82 -13.25
CA PRO A 583 -10.31 -19.12 -12.15
C PRO A 583 -9.67 -19.47 -10.82
N PHE A 584 -9.69 -18.51 -9.89
CA PHE A 584 -9.33 -18.76 -8.51
C PHE A 584 -10.40 -19.63 -7.82
N ALA A 585 -10.09 -20.20 -6.67
CA ALA A 585 -10.96 -21.15 -5.98
C ALA A 585 -11.42 -22.34 -6.84
N ARG A 586 -10.49 -22.86 -7.67
CA ARG A 586 -10.69 -24.07 -8.46
C ARG A 586 -9.53 -25.02 -8.22
N SER A 587 -9.75 -26.01 -7.38
CA SER A 587 -8.82 -27.13 -7.19
C SER A 587 -8.84 -28.07 -8.38
N VAL A 588 -7.83 -28.92 -8.49
CA VAL A 588 -7.75 -29.96 -9.49
C VAL A 588 -7.36 -31.29 -8.86
N VAL A 589 -8.01 -32.36 -9.28
CA VAL A 589 -7.61 -33.73 -8.92
C VAL A 589 -6.43 -34.12 -9.79
N ARG A 590 -5.24 -34.26 -9.20
CA ARG A 590 -4.00 -34.66 -9.87
C ARG A 590 -3.89 -36.19 -9.98
N ARG A 591 -4.50 -36.89 -9.07
CA ARG A 591 -4.62 -38.35 -9.08
C ARG A 591 -5.98 -38.73 -8.49
N GLU A 592 -6.73 -39.53 -9.22
CA GLU A 592 -7.95 -40.13 -8.71
C GLU A 592 -7.63 -41.21 -7.65
N GLY A 593 -8.56 -41.48 -6.76
CA GLY A 593 -8.43 -42.49 -5.72
C GLY A 593 -9.69 -42.56 -4.87
N THR A 594 -9.91 -43.70 -4.22
CA THR A 594 -11.16 -44.04 -3.53
C THR A 594 -10.98 -44.25 -2.02
N ASP A 595 -9.77 -44.50 -1.51
CA ASP A 595 -9.57 -44.90 -0.12
C ASP A 595 -9.36 -43.71 0.84
N LEU A 596 -8.65 -42.68 0.41
CA LEU A 596 -8.44 -41.45 1.15
C LEU A 596 -8.02 -40.29 0.21
N THR A 597 -8.22 -39.06 0.66
CA THR A 597 -7.83 -37.84 -0.04
C THR A 597 -6.66 -37.13 0.67
N VAL A 598 -5.66 -36.71 -0.11
CA VAL A 598 -4.64 -35.76 0.34
C VAL A 598 -4.85 -34.42 -0.38
N ILE A 599 -5.12 -33.37 0.39
CA ILE A 599 -5.27 -31.99 -0.08
C ILE A 599 -3.92 -31.29 0.10
N THR A 600 -3.42 -30.65 -0.95
CA THR A 600 -2.06 -30.06 -0.95
C THR A 600 -1.93 -28.92 -1.95
N TRP A 601 -0.77 -28.25 -1.99
CA TRP A 601 -0.43 -27.19 -2.93
C TRP A 601 1.08 -27.00 -3.07
N GLY A 602 1.51 -26.20 -4.05
CA GLY A 602 2.93 -25.88 -4.27
C GLY A 602 3.79 -27.13 -4.48
N ALA A 603 4.98 -27.17 -3.85
CA ALA A 603 5.93 -28.27 -4.04
C ALA A 603 5.47 -29.60 -3.42
N LEU A 604 4.56 -29.57 -2.47
CA LEU A 604 4.04 -30.79 -1.84
C LEU A 604 3.17 -31.61 -2.77
N VAL A 605 2.61 -31.03 -3.84
CA VAL A 605 1.83 -31.78 -4.84
C VAL A 605 2.64 -32.96 -5.40
N GLN A 606 3.87 -32.71 -5.86
CA GLN A 606 4.72 -33.77 -6.42
C GLN A 606 5.16 -34.81 -5.40
N ARG A 607 5.46 -34.36 -4.17
CA ARG A 607 5.81 -35.28 -3.06
C ARG A 607 4.63 -36.16 -2.67
N THR A 608 3.43 -35.57 -2.66
CA THR A 608 2.20 -36.30 -2.40
C THR A 608 1.90 -37.32 -3.50
N LEU A 609 2.09 -36.96 -4.77
CA LEU A 609 1.95 -37.92 -5.89
C LEU A 609 2.92 -39.09 -5.76
N GLN A 610 4.16 -38.82 -5.36
CA GLN A 610 5.15 -39.90 -5.11
C GLN A 610 4.76 -40.79 -3.91
N ALA A 611 4.20 -40.21 -2.85
CA ALA A 611 3.69 -40.96 -1.70
C ALA A 611 2.48 -41.82 -2.10
N ALA A 612 1.54 -41.25 -2.86
CA ALA A 612 0.38 -41.99 -3.37
C ALA A 612 0.75 -43.14 -4.30
N GLU A 613 1.74 -42.95 -5.17
CA GLU A 613 2.27 -44.05 -6.00
C GLU A 613 2.90 -45.18 -5.17
N ARG A 614 3.64 -44.85 -4.11
CA ARG A 614 4.16 -45.86 -3.20
C ARG A 614 3.05 -46.58 -2.43
N ALA A 615 2.05 -45.84 -1.94
CA ALA A 615 0.90 -46.40 -1.25
C ALA A 615 0.10 -47.36 -2.14
N SER A 616 0.05 -47.15 -3.44
CA SER A 616 -0.60 -48.06 -4.37
C SER A 616 0.05 -49.45 -4.45
N GLN A 617 1.34 -49.56 -4.14
CA GLN A 617 2.02 -50.85 -4.05
C GLN A 617 1.57 -51.67 -2.84
N ASP A 618 1.03 -50.98 -1.80
CA ASP A 618 0.43 -51.61 -0.63
C ASP A 618 -1.11 -51.75 -0.80
N GLY A 619 -1.64 -51.51 -2.00
CA GLY A 619 -3.04 -51.67 -2.35
C GLY A 619 -3.94 -50.50 -1.95
N LEU A 620 -3.38 -49.33 -1.61
CA LEU A 620 -4.15 -48.13 -1.26
C LEU A 620 -4.32 -47.19 -2.46
N ASP A 621 -5.55 -46.80 -2.74
CA ASP A 621 -5.89 -45.90 -3.83
C ASP A 621 -6.14 -44.48 -3.33
N VAL A 622 -5.10 -43.64 -3.41
CA VAL A 622 -5.04 -42.31 -2.81
C VAL A 622 -5.41 -41.23 -3.84
N ARG A 623 -6.41 -40.42 -3.51
CA ARG A 623 -6.76 -39.21 -4.28
C ARG A 623 -5.84 -38.05 -3.88
N VAL A 624 -5.35 -37.29 -4.85
CA VAL A 624 -4.52 -36.09 -4.62
C VAL A 624 -5.20 -34.87 -5.22
N VAL A 625 -5.52 -33.90 -4.36
CA VAL A 625 -6.17 -32.64 -4.73
C VAL A 625 -5.19 -31.49 -4.56
N ASP A 626 -4.94 -30.76 -5.64
CA ASP A 626 -4.12 -29.56 -5.66
C ASP A 626 -5.01 -28.31 -5.62
N LEU A 627 -4.85 -27.48 -4.57
CA LEU A 627 -5.69 -26.32 -4.33
C LEU A 627 -5.45 -25.18 -5.32
N ARG A 628 -4.23 -25.00 -5.84
CA ARG A 628 -3.84 -23.91 -6.77
C ARG A 628 -3.94 -22.51 -6.18
N THR A 629 -4.90 -22.23 -5.30
CA THR A 629 -5.12 -20.93 -4.65
C THR A 629 -5.41 -21.10 -3.17
N ILE A 630 -4.93 -20.14 -2.38
CA ILE A 630 -5.06 -20.12 -0.90
C ILE A 630 -6.17 -19.14 -0.48
N ALA A 631 -6.25 -17.98 -1.13
CA ALA A 631 -7.29 -16.98 -0.86
C ALA A 631 -7.87 -16.44 -2.18
N PRO A 632 -9.09 -16.83 -2.54
CA PRO A 632 -9.90 -17.87 -1.94
C PRO A 632 -9.42 -19.29 -2.31
N TYR A 633 -9.66 -20.27 -1.41
CA TYR A 633 -9.50 -21.69 -1.73
C TYR A 633 -10.82 -22.33 -2.18
N ASP A 634 -10.74 -23.47 -2.86
CA ASP A 634 -11.90 -24.21 -3.38
C ASP A 634 -12.54 -25.08 -2.30
N TRP A 635 -13.43 -24.48 -1.49
CA TRP A 635 -14.14 -25.25 -0.46
C TRP A 635 -15.05 -26.34 -1.03
N GLU A 636 -15.73 -26.07 -2.13
CA GLU A 636 -16.64 -27.05 -2.74
C GLU A 636 -15.87 -28.24 -3.36
N GLY A 637 -14.69 -28.01 -3.90
CA GLY A 637 -13.79 -29.07 -4.34
C GLY A 637 -13.30 -29.93 -3.18
N ILE A 638 -12.89 -29.30 -2.08
CA ILE A 638 -12.51 -29.99 -0.83
C ILE A 638 -13.68 -30.82 -0.32
N ARG A 639 -14.87 -30.24 -0.18
CA ARG A 639 -16.06 -30.92 0.34
C ARG A 639 -16.38 -32.18 -0.47
N ARG A 640 -16.38 -32.08 -1.80
CA ARG A 640 -16.62 -33.24 -2.67
C ARG A 640 -15.55 -34.34 -2.48
N ALA A 641 -14.27 -33.95 -2.44
CA ALA A 641 -13.18 -34.89 -2.28
C ALA A 641 -13.24 -35.65 -0.93
N VAL A 642 -13.61 -34.94 0.15
CA VAL A 642 -13.84 -35.56 1.48
C VAL A 642 -15.03 -36.52 1.45
N GLN A 643 -16.15 -36.12 0.82
CA GLN A 643 -17.36 -36.95 0.71
C GLN A 643 -17.14 -38.25 -0.08
N GLU A 644 -16.22 -38.24 -1.02
CA GLU A 644 -15.94 -39.41 -1.86
C GLU A 644 -15.02 -40.43 -1.18
N THR A 645 -14.20 -40.02 -0.20
CA THR A 645 -13.22 -40.92 0.43
C THR A 645 -13.34 -41.05 1.95
N ASN A 646 -14.07 -40.12 2.62
CA ASN A 646 -14.34 -40.07 4.06
C ASN A 646 -13.08 -40.04 4.97
N ARG A 647 -11.88 -39.99 4.39
CA ARG A 647 -10.58 -39.90 5.06
C ARG A 647 -9.75 -38.82 4.39
N VAL A 648 -9.17 -37.91 5.18
CA VAL A 648 -8.48 -36.74 4.64
C VAL A 648 -7.18 -36.42 5.37
N ILE A 649 -6.19 -36.04 4.59
CA ILE A 649 -4.90 -35.50 5.03
C ILE A 649 -4.72 -34.15 4.36
N ILE A 650 -4.21 -33.15 5.08
CA ILE A 650 -3.76 -31.88 4.52
C ILE A 650 -2.25 -31.81 4.59
N ALA A 651 -1.57 -31.68 3.44
CA ALA A 651 -0.11 -31.60 3.34
C ALA A 651 0.33 -30.25 2.78
N HIS A 652 1.20 -29.54 3.52
CA HIS A 652 1.74 -28.22 3.11
C HIS A 652 3.16 -28.02 3.59
N GLU A 653 3.89 -27.08 2.99
CA GLU A 653 5.30 -26.82 3.28
C GLU A 653 5.50 -25.88 4.47
N ASP A 654 4.54 -24.99 4.77
CA ASP A 654 4.61 -24.08 5.92
C ASP A 654 4.65 -24.87 7.24
N GLN A 655 5.05 -24.22 8.35
CA GLN A 655 5.09 -24.84 9.66
C GLN A 655 3.74 -25.47 10.03
N ILE A 656 3.78 -26.55 10.81
CA ILE A 656 2.56 -27.24 11.23
C ILE A 656 1.69 -26.39 12.16
N THR A 657 2.33 -25.56 13.02
CA THR A 657 1.63 -24.64 13.91
C THR A 657 1.22 -23.38 13.15
N CYS A 658 -0.07 -23.08 13.17
CA CYS A 658 -0.68 -21.93 12.47
C CYS A 658 -0.51 -21.93 10.94
N GLY A 659 0.03 -22.97 10.32
CA GLY A 659 0.02 -23.11 8.87
C GLY A 659 -1.40 -23.25 8.32
N PHE A 660 -1.61 -22.85 7.06
CA PHE A 660 -2.95 -22.74 6.44
C PHE A 660 -3.72 -24.08 6.42
N GLY A 661 -3.02 -25.20 6.41
CA GLY A 661 -3.64 -26.53 6.58
C GLY A 661 -4.41 -26.71 7.88
N GLY A 662 -4.11 -25.91 8.91
CA GLY A 662 -4.88 -25.89 10.17
C GLY A 662 -6.27 -25.34 9.99
N GLU A 663 -6.43 -24.26 9.22
CA GLU A 663 -7.74 -23.67 8.86
C GLU A 663 -8.61 -24.66 8.08
N ILE A 664 -8.04 -25.29 7.06
CA ILE A 664 -8.76 -26.28 6.26
C ILE A 664 -9.20 -27.48 7.12
N ALA A 665 -8.29 -27.98 7.98
CA ALA A 665 -8.60 -29.09 8.89
C ALA A 665 -9.71 -28.74 9.89
N ALA A 666 -9.68 -27.55 10.46
CA ALA A 666 -10.70 -27.07 11.37
C ALA A 666 -12.08 -26.99 10.69
N ARG A 667 -12.13 -26.42 9.49
CA ARG A 667 -13.38 -26.30 8.73
C ARG A 667 -13.95 -27.65 8.30
N ILE A 668 -13.09 -28.60 7.89
CA ILE A 668 -13.52 -29.96 7.59
C ILE A 668 -14.09 -30.63 8.83
N ALA A 669 -13.44 -30.50 9.99
CA ALA A 669 -13.88 -31.07 11.24
C ALA A 669 -15.21 -30.46 11.76
N ASP A 670 -15.47 -29.19 11.46
CA ASP A 670 -16.70 -28.48 11.83
C ASP A 670 -17.86 -28.80 10.87
N GLU A 671 -17.64 -28.67 9.55
CA GLU A 671 -18.72 -28.76 8.56
C GLU A 671 -18.96 -30.17 8.01
N LEU A 672 -17.98 -31.10 8.12
CA LEU A 672 -18.03 -32.44 7.51
C LEU A 672 -17.76 -33.57 8.51
N PHE A 673 -17.88 -33.32 9.82
CA PHE A 673 -17.57 -34.27 10.88
C PHE A 673 -18.32 -35.61 10.72
N ASP A 674 -19.60 -35.57 10.37
CA ASP A 674 -20.47 -36.74 10.17
C ASP A 674 -20.12 -37.58 8.92
N GLN A 675 -19.19 -37.12 8.11
CA GLN A 675 -18.72 -37.75 6.89
C GLN A 675 -17.30 -38.34 7.03
N LEU A 676 -16.68 -38.22 8.21
CA LEU A 676 -15.31 -38.66 8.45
C LEU A 676 -15.24 -40.06 9.07
N ASP A 677 -14.49 -40.96 8.45
CA ASP A 677 -14.17 -42.28 8.99
C ASP A 677 -12.86 -42.27 9.81
N ALA A 678 -12.07 -41.20 9.76
CA ALA A 678 -10.79 -41.04 10.42
C ALA A 678 -10.57 -39.59 10.92
N PRO A 679 -9.69 -39.39 11.92
CA PRO A 679 -9.26 -38.04 12.26
C PRO A 679 -8.61 -37.33 11.08
N VAL A 680 -8.90 -36.02 10.91
CA VAL A 680 -8.21 -35.18 9.94
C VAL A 680 -6.73 -35.06 10.36
N LYS A 681 -5.81 -35.51 9.50
CA LYS A 681 -4.37 -35.42 9.76
C LYS A 681 -3.73 -34.29 8.95
N ARG A 682 -2.66 -33.72 9.51
CA ARG A 682 -1.87 -32.69 8.84
C ARG A 682 -0.42 -33.12 8.73
N VAL A 683 0.20 -32.83 7.59
CA VAL A 683 1.63 -32.94 7.34
C VAL A 683 2.15 -31.55 7.01
N GLY A 684 3.13 -31.05 7.75
CA GLY A 684 3.74 -29.72 7.57
C GLY A 684 5.18 -29.71 8.06
N ALA A 685 5.89 -28.61 7.81
CA ALA A 685 7.26 -28.47 8.32
C ALA A 685 7.29 -28.44 9.86
N LEU A 686 8.43 -28.77 10.42
CA LEU A 686 8.70 -28.59 11.85
C LEU A 686 8.63 -27.10 12.20
N ASP A 687 8.26 -26.80 13.45
CA ASP A 687 8.19 -25.41 13.96
C ASP A 687 9.59 -24.82 14.20
N CYS A 688 10.38 -24.75 13.14
CA CYS A 688 11.71 -24.15 13.15
C CYS A 688 12.06 -23.58 11.76
N PRO A 689 12.96 -22.60 11.67
CA PRO A 689 13.41 -22.08 10.38
C PRO A 689 14.14 -23.15 9.56
N VAL A 690 14.01 -23.13 8.25
CA VAL A 690 14.71 -24.02 7.33
C VAL A 690 16.22 -23.78 7.41
N ALA A 691 16.98 -24.82 7.71
CA ALA A 691 18.41 -24.73 7.97
C ALA A 691 19.26 -24.78 6.69
N TYR A 692 20.54 -24.36 6.81
CA TYR A 692 21.51 -24.36 5.71
C TYR A 692 21.96 -25.77 5.28
N SER A 693 22.19 -26.67 6.25
CA SER A 693 22.66 -28.05 5.95
C SER A 693 21.54 -28.80 5.21
N PRO A 694 21.84 -29.44 4.06
CA PRO A 694 20.83 -30.23 3.34
C PRO A 694 20.18 -31.34 4.18
N VAL A 695 20.94 -31.92 5.12
CA VAL A 695 20.41 -32.93 6.03
C VAL A 695 19.40 -32.37 7.01
N LEU A 696 19.62 -31.13 7.48
CA LEU A 696 18.68 -30.43 8.35
C LEU A 696 17.47 -29.90 7.55
N GLU A 697 17.70 -29.35 6.37
CA GLU A 697 16.59 -28.93 5.47
C GLU A 697 15.65 -30.09 5.18
N GLU A 698 16.21 -31.29 4.86
CA GLU A 698 15.44 -32.51 4.58
C GLU A 698 14.64 -32.98 5.80
N ALA A 699 15.22 -32.84 7.01
CA ALA A 699 14.57 -33.25 8.26
C ALA A 699 13.46 -32.24 8.71
N ILE A 700 13.57 -30.98 8.30
CA ILE A 700 12.61 -29.90 8.66
C ILE A 700 11.42 -29.91 7.73
N LEU A 701 11.67 -29.99 6.43
CA LEU A 701 10.62 -29.89 5.40
C LEU A 701 9.96 -31.24 5.15
N PRO A 702 8.62 -31.29 4.98
CA PRO A 702 7.89 -32.52 4.76
C PRO A 702 8.36 -33.24 3.49
N GLN A 703 8.67 -34.55 3.62
CA GLN A 703 9.10 -35.39 2.52
C GLN A 703 7.96 -36.33 2.04
N ALA A 704 8.16 -36.97 0.91
CA ALA A 704 7.23 -38.00 0.42
C ALA A 704 7.06 -39.18 1.40
N SER A 705 8.08 -39.48 2.20
CA SER A 705 8.00 -40.49 3.29
C SER A 705 7.02 -40.07 4.38
N ASP A 706 7.04 -38.79 4.81
CA ASP A 706 6.19 -38.32 5.91
C ASP A 706 4.72 -38.32 5.48
N VAL A 707 4.44 -37.95 4.20
CA VAL A 707 3.12 -38.08 3.61
C VAL A 707 2.68 -39.53 3.53
N LEU A 708 3.56 -40.45 3.08
CA LEU A 708 3.27 -41.87 3.00
C LEU A 708 2.99 -42.50 4.39
N ASP A 709 3.79 -42.17 5.37
CA ASP A 709 3.60 -42.68 6.75
C ASP A 709 2.24 -42.23 7.31
N THR A 710 1.84 -40.99 7.01
CA THR A 710 0.53 -40.46 7.40
C THR A 710 -0.61 -41.13 6.61
N ILE A 711 -0.42 -41.41 5.32
CA ILE A 711 -1.38 -42.18 4.50
C ILE A 711 -1.60 -43.56 5.11
N LEU A 712 -0.52 -44.28 5.44
CA LEU A 712 -0.57 -45.61 6.06
C LEU A 712 -1.19 -45.60 7.48
N GLU A 713 -1.02 -44.50 8.22
CA GLU A 713 -1.68 -44.31 9.52
C GLU A 713 -3.20 -44.14 9.33
N VAL A 714 -3.62 -43.23 8.45
CA VAL A 714 -5.05 -42.90 8.21
C VAL A 714 -5.81 -44.06 7.59
N ALA A 715 -5.15 -44.89 6.75
CA ALA A 715 -5.74 -46.06 6.14
C ALA A 715 -6.11 -47.17 7.13
N LYS A 716 -5.63 -47.13 8.39
CA LYS A 716 -5.96 -48.12 9.44
C LYS A 716 -7.32 -47.89 10.08
N TYR A 717 -7.89 -46.74 9.90
CA TYR A 717 -9.25 -46.45 10.37
C TYR A 717 -10.26 -47.00 9.38
#